data_574628bce8cda650e1bc95b44c2c025d
#
_entry.id   574628bce8cda650e1bc95b44c2c025d
#
_cell.length_a   1.000
_cell.length_b   1.000
_cell.length_c   1.000
_cell.angle_alpha   90.00
_cell.angle_beta   90.00
_cell.angle_gamma   90.00
#
_symmetry.space_group_name_H-M   'P 1'
#
loop_
_entity.id
_entity.type
_entity.pdbx_description
1 polymer ?
#
loop_
_entity_poly.entity_id
_entity_poly.type
_entity_poly.pdbx_seq_one_letter_code
_entity_poly.pdbx_strand_id
1 'polypeptide(L)'
;MKKRNLFKKLLVGASLLFCAGFIQAQAPANAPDVILQGFYWDSYGDDDTYGTTKWTDLMTQVDELSANFSIVWLPPASSSDGGCGYHPKQWSILSTSWGTKTSLKNLIAALKTKGTRAMADIVINHRAGNFGWVDFCNEDFGTYGTFTLYESTQSNRYICSDDEASGSGYTCTGAKDAGYDTQCNASGGYCPARDLDHSNTYVQNAVKAYLQWMKNEIGYDGWRYDLVKGYLGKYTKAYNEAAGAYMSVGEYWDGDYNAVKNWIKQTSYTSCAFDFPMKYAALNNSLAKNNYAGMASGYGVPQGLCGADEMKRYSVTFVDNHDTFRDTNKFGGDWEAANAYILSAPGIPCVFYPHWVSCKEAIKKMIAARKACGVHSQSVASTAGTNNSYYKCTTTGTKGTLICFIGSGWSAPQGYTLAGSGSKWAYYTSVQVPEGPTVTMSPNGGYVGPNGQVTLSTTSGTIYYTTNGTTPSSGSTQYTSAITITTNNTTIKAIAIDGAKQSSVVSGTFLTERPAGLTVSFKAPSTWNSVSLYAWTGSNTEILGAWPGTVLTKSGDYYTYTITETEVRPVNIIFNDNDNGHQTIDLSTSDDHCWDGSAGTGAIIRPTTCDVEPSNITIKLKNHEYFSTSNCHIVGADWPGATVALGQDGFYSINTTATSLNVIFNNGGNGKQTTTISSETSICVQLTGETSQDEYSNTTYLWEETSCPGTAVDETIQSEVNIYPNPTSGIVSIQCDEEIANVIVRDMSANRIYEGNSSNFDISFASPAMYFVEIQLKSGQNVIKKLIKK
;
A
#
# COMPACT_ATOMS: atom_id res chain seq x y z
N MET A 1 23.25 -71.70 -41.58
CA MET A 1 21.88 -72.22 -41.17
C MET A 1 21.44 -71.63 -39.82
N LYS A 2 20.20 -71.20 -39.74
CA LYS A 2 19.41 -70.83 -38.58
C LYS A 2 19.79 -69.54 -37.80
N LYS A 3 18.92 -68.54 -38.05
CA LYS A 3 18.58 -67.35 -37.27
C LYS A 3 18.19 -67.73 -35.85
N ARG A 4 18.58 -66.86 -34.91
CA ARG A 4 17.76 -66.62 -33.73
C ARG A 4 17.91 -65.15 -33.29
N ASN A 5 16.84 -64.40 -33.41
CA ASN A 5 16.64 -63.05 -32.87
C ASN A 5 16.67 -63.06 -31.33
N LEU A 6 17.33 -62.11 -30.72
CA LEU A 6 17.16 -61.79 -29.33
C LEU A 6 16.93 -60.27 -29.21
N PHE A 7 15.69 -59.89 -28.96
CA PHE A 7 15.27 -58.54 -28.61
C PHE A 7 15.94 -58.15 -27.29
N LYS A 8 16.85 -57.23 -27.33
CA LYS A 8 17.30 -56.49 -26.14
C LYS A 8 16.44 -55.25 -26.04
N LYS A 9 15.55 -55.19 -25.06
CA LYS A 9 14.87 -53.99 -24.59
C LYS A 9 15.91 -53.02 -24.05
N LEU A 10 16.12 -51.90 -24.74
CA LEU A 10 16.88 -50.78 -24.20
C LEU A 10 15.92 -49.98 -23.33
N LEU A 11 16.07 -50.05 -22.03
CA LEU A 11 15.47 -49.12 -21.06
C LEU A 11 16.30 -47.82 -21.16
N VAL A 12 15.80 -46.84 -21.86
CA VAL A 12 16.33 -45.47 -21.81
C VAL A 12 15.75 -44.82 -20.55
N GLY A 13 16.51 -44.86 -19.50
CA GLY A 13 16.26 -44.04 -18.32
C GLY A 13 16.56 -42.58 -18.67
N ALA A 14 15.55 -41.80 -18.93
CA ALA A 14 15.67 -40.37 -18.99
C ALA A 14 15.92 -39.84 -17.56
N SER A 15 17.23 -39.71 -17.24
CA SER A 15 17.65 -38.89 -16.11
C SER A 15 17.33 -37.44 -16.47
N LEU A 16 16.18 -36.92 -15.99
CA LEU A 16 15.95 -35.50 -15.88
C LEU A 16 16.99 -34.95 -14.91
N LEU A 17 18.15 -34.54 -15.43
CA LEU A 17 18.97 -33.56 -14.74
C LEU A 17 18.13 -32.27 -14.63
N PHE A 18 17.49 -32.06 -13.48
CA PHE A 18 17.17 -30.73 -13.02
C PHE A 18 18.49 -29.98 -12.85
N CYS A 19 18.98 -29.35 -13.92
CA CYS A 19 19.81 -28.18 -13.77
C CYS A 19 18.97 -27.15 -13.02
N ALA A 20 19.09 -27.15 -11.69
CA ALA A 20 18.78 -25.95 -10.91
C ALA A 20 19.79 -24.88 -11.40
N GLY A 21 19.47 -24.24 -12.50
CA GLY A 21 20.10 -23.00 -12.90
C GLY A 21 19.90 -22.08 -11.71
N PHE A 22 20.97 -21.75 -11.01
CA PHE A 22 20.97 -20.63 -10.10
C PHE A 22 20.45 -19.44 -10.90
N ILE A 23 19.21 -19.05 -10.62
CA ILE A 23 18.63 -17.82 -11.16
C ILE A 23 19.44 -16.72 -10.47
N GLN A 24 20.48 -16.28 -11.14
CA GLN A 24 21.23 -15.11 -10.73
C GLN A 24 20.21 -13.97 -10.73
N ALA A 25 19.99 -13.36 -9.58
CA ALA A 25 19.18 -12.15 -9.46
C ALA A 25 19.85 -11.07 -10.33
N GLN A 26 19.40 -10.95 -11.53
CA GLN A 26 19.90 -10.02 -12.53
C GLN A 26 18.70 -9.22 -13.01
N ALA A 27 18.88 -7.93 -13.27
CA ALA A 27 17.84 -7.16 -13.94
C ALA A 27 17.35 -7.95 -15.17
N PRO A 28 16.05 -8.21 -15.30
CA PRO A 28 15.54 -9.02 -16.41
C PRO A 28 15.96 -8.42 -17.76
N ALA A 29 16.39 -9.26 -18.67
CA ALA A 29 16.65 -8.81 -20.04
C ALA A 29 15.33 -8.37 -20.70
N ASN A 30 15.36 -7.25 -21.41
CA ASN A 30 14.19 -6.69 -22.09
C ASN A 30 12.98 -6.51 -21.15
N ALA A 31 13.22 -6.08 -19.91
CA ALA A 31 12.17 -5.88 -18.92
C ALA A 31 11.13 -4.86 -19.44
N PRO A 32 9.86 -5.26 -19.61
CA PRO A 32 8.77 -4.35 -20.02
C PRO A 32 8.18 -3.60 -18.83
N ASP A 33 8.75 -3.81 -17.63
CA ASP A 33 8.21 -3.37 -16.35
C ASP A 33 8.05 -1.85 -16.26
N VAL A 34 7.03 -1.44 -15.55
CA VAL A 34 6.80 -0.08 -15.07
C VAL A 34 6.59 -0.18 -13.56
N ILE A 35 7.40 0.54 -12.80
CA ILE A 35 7.36 0.56 -11.34
C ILE A 35 6.50 1.75 -10.90
N LEU A 36 5.68 1.56 -9.86
CA LEU A 36 5.14 2.64 -9.06
C LEU A 36 5.91 2.68 -7.73
N GLN A 37 6.51 3.81 -7.37
CA GLN A 37 6.81 4.07 -5.96
C GLN A 37 5.50 4.41 -5.27
N GLY A 38 4.96 3.46 -4.49
CA GLY A 38 3.60 3.49 -3.94
C GLY A 38 3.46 4.33 -2.66
N PHE A 39 4.39 5.26 -2.41
CA PHE A 39 4.38 6.11 -1.22
C PHE A 39 5.17 7.40 -1.47
N TYR A 40 5.02 8.37 -0.56
CA TYR A 40 5.87 9.55 -0.43
C TYR A 40 6.16 9.80 1.06
N TRP A 41 7.01 10.76 1.37
CA TRP A 41 7.44 11.00 2.76
C TRP A 41 6.25 11.32 3.65
N ASP A 42 6.16 10.68 4.82
CA ASP A 42 5.09 10.82 5.82
C ASP A 42 3.65 10.48 5.36
N SER A 43 3.49 9.86 4.16
CA SER A 43 2.18 9.46 3.63
C SER A 43 1.49 8.31 4.40
N TYR A 44 2.03 7.91 5.54
CA TYR A 44 1.37 7.02 6.50
C TYR A 44 0.30 7.73 7.37
N GLY A 45 0.09 9.04 7.19
CA GLY A 45 -0.95 9.84 7.83
C GLY A 45 -0.49 11.20 8.37
N ASP A 46 0.82 11.49 8.39
CA ASP A 46 1.36 12.79 8.79
C ASP A 46 1.35 13.80 7.61
N ASP A 47 1.37 13.28 6.36
CA ASP A 47 1.12 14.04 5.14
C ASP A 47 0.11 13.29 4.26
N ASP A 48 -1.05 13.86 4.02
CA ASP A 48 -2.12 13.32 3.19
C ASP A 48 -2.39 14.14 1.92
N THR A 49 -1.49 15.07 1.58
CA THR A 49 -1.63 15.98 0.42
C THR A 49 -2.00 15.26 -0.89
N TYR A 50 -1.49 14.04 -1.09
CA TYR A 50 -1.78 13.17 -2.24
C TYR A 50 -2.53 11.90 -1.83
N GLY A 51 -3.12 11.87 -0.62
CA GLY A 51 -3.77 10.73 0.00
C GLY A 51 -2.79 9.83 0.74
N THR A 52 -3.27 9.15 1.78
CA THR A 52 -2.47 8.23 2.59
C THR A 52 -2.13 6.95 1.82
N THR A 53 -1.01 6.33 2.16
CA THR A 53 -0.51 5.12 1.49
C THR A 53 -0.18 4.00 2.47
N LYS A 54 -0.90 3.93 3.60
CA LYS A 54 -0.85 2.76 4.49
C LYS A 54 -1.16 1.48 3.71
N TRP A 55 -0.75 0.35 4.24
CA TRP A 55 -1.03 -0.94 3.58
C TRP A 55 -2.52 -1.15 3.27
N THR A 56 -3.39 -0.69 4.16
CA THR A 56 -4.86 -0.73 3.99
C THR A 56 -5.36 0.19 2.89
N ASP A 57 -4.77 1.36 2.71
CA ASP A 57 -5.18 2.34 1.71
C ASP A 57 -4.76 1.89 0.30
N LEU A 58 -3.52 1.40 0.17
CA LEU A 58 -3.04 0.79 -1.07
C LEU A 58 -3.85 -0.46 -1.44
N MET A 59 -4.33 -1.23 -0.44
CA MET A 59 -5.20 -2.38 -0.66
C MET A 59 -6.47 -2.01 -1.44
N THR A 60 -7.05 -0.84 -1.16
CA THR A 60 -8.26 -0.38 -1.88
C THR A 60 -7.99 -0.02 -3.34
N GLN A 61 -6.74 0.22 -3.71
CA GLN A 61 -6.29 0.66 -5.03
C GLN A 61 -5.68 -0.49 -5.87
N VAL A 62 -5.57 -1.70 -5.34
CA VAL A 62 -4.85 -2.83 -5.97
C VAL A 62 -5.29 -3.07 -7.42
N ASP A 63 -6.59 -3.01 -7.72
CA ASP A 63 -7.10 -3.22 -9.08
C ASP A 63 -6.59 -2.17 -10.06
N GLU A 64 -6.66 -0.89 -9.70
CA GLU A 64 -6.18 0.21 -10.54
C GLU A 64 -4.65 0.19 -10.68
N LEU A 65 -3.94 -0.03 -9.58
CA LEU A 65 -2.47 -0.10 -9.58
C LEU A 65 -1.99 -1.25 -10.47
N SER A 66 -2.58 -2.43 -10.32
CA SER A 66 -2.18 -3.61 -11.09
C SER A 66 -2.54 -3.54 -12.58
N ALA A 67 -3.58 -2.80 -12.96
CA ALA A 67 -3.90 -2.56 -14.37
C ALA A 67 -2.79 -1.77 -15.09
N ASN A 68 -2.08 -0.92 -14.37
CA ASN A 68 -1.09 0.00 -14.94
C ASN A 68 0.36 -0.45 -14.67
N PHE A 69 0.68 -0.84 -13.45
CA PHE A 69 2.04 -1.13 -12.99
C PHE A 69 2.29 -2.61 -12.83
N SER A 70 3.48 -3.07 -13.19
CA SER A 70 3.91 -4.45 -13.01
C SER A 70 4.64 -4.67 -11.67
N ILE A 71 5.09 -3.59 -11.06
CA ILE A 71 5.80 -3.60 -9.77
C ILE A 71 5.30 -2.41 -8.94
N VAL A 72 5.02 -2.65 -7.65
CA VAL A 72 4.79 -1.58 -6.66
C VAL A 72 5.91 -1.63 -5.64
N TRP A 73 6.67 -0.56 -5.54
CA TRP A 73 7.69 -0.36 -4.51
C TRP A 73 7.02 0.23 -3.27
N LEU A 74 7.08 -0.53 -2.17
CA LEU A 74 6.49 -0.22 -0.86
C LEU A 74 7.58 0.35 0.07
N PRO A 75 7.22 1.23 1.02
CA PRO A 75 8.17 1.84 1.95
C PRO A 75 8.80 0.82 2.90
N PRO A 76 9.89 1.20 3.64
CA PRO A 76 10.52 0.32 4.61
C PRO A 76 9.49 -0.21 5.62
N ALA A 77 9.45 -1.54 5.76
CA ALA A 77 8.44 -2.22 6.56
C ALA A 77 8.92 -2.54 7.99
N SER A 78 10.20 -2.35 8.28
CA SER A 78 10.81 -2.72 9.57
C SER A 78 10.54 -1.68 10.64
N SER A 79 10.45 -2.14 11.90
CA SER A 79 10.41 -1.25 13.07
C SER A 79 11.58 -0.26 13.03
N SER A 80 11.29 1.01 13.28
CA SER A 80 12.22 2.12 13.03
C SER A 80 12.15 3.17 14.12
N ASP A 81 13.22 3.93 14.25
CA ASP A 81 13.26 5.17 15.02
C ASP A 81 12.83 6.33 14.11
N GLY A 82 11.52 6.50 13.97
CA GLY A 82 10.90 7.47 13.05
C GLY A 82 9.89 6.82 12.11
N GLY A 83 8.81 7.54 11.81
CA GLY A 83 7.61 7.03 11.15
C GLY A 83 7.83 6.48 9.74
N CYS A 84 8.79 7.05 8.97
CA CYS A 84 9.03 6.67 7.58
C CYS A 84 9.76 5.34 7.41
N GLY A 85 10.44 4.81 8.44
CA GLY A 85 11.10 3.51 8.39
C GLY A 85 12.60 3.52 8.05
N TYR A 86 13.22 4.68 7.79
CA TYR A 86 14.63 4.76 7.33
C TYR A 86 15.68 4.70 8.44
N HIS A 87 15.30 4.56 9.70
CA HIS A 87 16.21 4.29 10.82
C HIS A 87 15.85 2.97 11.49
N PRO A 88 16.05 1.81 10.84
CA PRO A 88 15.55 0.53 11.32
C PRO A 88 16.17 0.15 12.66
N LYS A 89 15.33 -0.12 13.66
CA LYS A 89 15.70 -0.68 14.96
C LYS A 89 15.74 -2.20 14.93
N GLN A 90 14.73 -2.79 14.31
CA GLN A 90 14.58 -4.24 14.26
C GLN A 90 13.96 -4.68 12.95
N TRP A 91 14.72 -5.43 12.14
CA TRP A 91 14.30 -5.85 10.80
C TRP A 91 13.18 -6.90 10.83
N SER A 92 13.16 -7.75 11.87
CA SER A 92 12.19 -8.83 12.02
C SER A 92 10.80 -8.37 12.48
N ILE A 93 10.66 -7.15 12.95
CA ILE A 93 9.37 -6.56 13.37
C ILE A 93 8.81 -5.67 12.27
N LEU A 94 7.64 -6.05 11.73
CA LEU A 94 6.97 -5.37 10.60
C LEU A 94 5.67 -4.66 10.99
N SER A 95 5.54 -4.24 12.23
CA SER A 95 4.45 -3.36 12.68
C SER A 95 4.98 -1.95 12.80
N THR A 96 4.50 -1.04 11.95
CA THR A 96 5.03 0.31 11.75
C THR A 96 3.90 1.30 11.54
N SER A 97 4.23 2.58 11.33
CA SER A 97 3.26 3.62 10.95
C SER A 97 2.53 3.31 9.64
N TRP A 98 3.08 2.46 8.77
CA TRP A 98 2.46 2.03 7.52
C TRP A 98 1.38 0.96 7.71
N GLY A 99 1.37 0.25 8.85
CA GLY A 99 0.41 -0.79 9.19
C GLY A 99 1.06 -2.02 9.84
N THR A 100 0.28 -3.08 9.99
CA THR A 100 0.70 -4.33 10.62
C THR A 100 1.34 -5.29 9.61
N LYS A 101 2.13 -6.27 10.10
CA LYS A 101 2.65 -7.38 9.29
C LYS A 101 1.54 -8.09 8.49
N THR A 102 0.37 -8.26 9.11
CA THR A 102 -0.79 -8.91 8.46
C THR A 102 -1.32 -8.07 7.30
N SER A 103 -1.54 -6.77 7.48
CA SER A 103 -2.01 -5.89 6.41
C SER A 103 -1.01 -5.79 5.26
N LEU A 104 0.29 -5.79 5.55
CA LEU A 104 1.35 -5.86 4.56
C LEU A 104 1.28 -7.16 3.73
N LYS A 105 1.20 -8.33 4.39
CA LYS A 105 1.10 -9.62 3.70
C LYS A 105 -0.17 -9.72 2.84
N ASN A 106 -1.29 -9.19 3.33
CA ASN A 106 -2.54 -9.15 2.59
C ASN A 106 -2.41 -8.27 1.33
N LEU A 107 -1.80 -7.10 1.43
CA LEU A 107 -1.54 -6.23 0.28
C LEU A 107 -0.65 -6.91 -0.77
N ILE A 108 0.46 -7.52 -0.33
CA ILE A 108 1.38 -8.24 -1.23
C ILE A 108 0.66 -9.40 -1.93
N ALA A 109 -0.13 -10.18 -1.21
CA ALA A 109 -0.91 -11.28 -1.77
C ALA A 109 -1.95 -10.79 -2.79
N ALA A 110 -2.63 -9.67 -2.51
CA ALA A 110 -3.61 -9.08 -3.41
C ALA A 110 -2.94 -8.57 -4.71
N LEU A 111 -1.81 -7.88 -4.62
CA LEU A 111 -1.02 -7.46 -5.79
C LEU A 111 -0.60 -8.66 -6.63
N LYS A 112 -0.07 -9.71 -6.01
CA LYS A 112 0.34 -10.95 -6.70
C LYS A 112 -0.82 -11.66 -7.40
N THR A 113 -1.99 -11.71 -6.80
CA THR A 113 -3.19 -12.29 -7.42
C THR A 113 -3.57 -11.58 -8.73
N LYS A 114 -3.22 -10.29 -8.85
CA LYS A 114 -3.40 -9.49 -10.07
C LYS A 114 -2.19 -9.53 -11.01
N GLY A 115 -1.15 -10.28 -10.69
CA GLY A 115 0.08 -10.38 -11.49
C GLY A 115 1.08 -9.23 -11.28
N THR A 116 0.88 -8.39 -10.27
CA THR A 116 1.77 -7.29 -9.89
C THR A 116 2.72 -7.74 -8.78
N ARG A 117 4.01 -7.42 -8.93
CA ARG A 117 5.05 -7.73 -7.95
C ARG A 117 5.14 -6.65 -6.89
N ALA A 118 5.51 -7.05 -5.68
CA ALA A 118 5.86 -6.14 -4.61
C ALA A 118 7.38 -6.03 -4.47
N MET A 119 7.89 -4.80 -4.40
CA MET A 119 9.29 -4.48 -4.16
C MET A 119 9.42 -3.87 -2.76
N ALA A 120 10.28 -4.45 -1.91
CA ALA A 120 10.56 -3.91 -0.58
C ALA A 120 11.61 -2.80 -0.64
N ASP A 121 11.45 -1.80 0.21
CA ASP A 121 12.54 -0.88 0.56
C ASP A 121 13.40 -1.51 1.64
N ILE A 122 14.68 -1.70 1.37
CA ILE A 122 15.63 -2.44 2.19
C ILE A 122 16.70 -1.50 2.72
N VAL A 123 16.58 -1.17 4.01
CA VAL A 123 17.53 -0.32 4.71
C VAL A 123 18.49 -1.20 5.50
N ILE A 124 19.67 -1.42 4.96
CA ILE A 124 20.70 -2.30 5.54
C ILE A 124 22.07 -1.62 5.67
N ASN A 125 22.24 -0.43 5.13
CA ASN A 125 23.47 0.35 5.34
C ASN A 125 23.70 0.60 6.83
N HIS A 126 22.64 0.93 7.57
CA HIS A 126 22.70 1.39 8.93
C HIS A 126 21.53 0.88 9.77
N ARG A 127 21.70 0.97 11.11
CA ARG A 127 20.66 0.65 12.09
C ARG A 127 20.67 1.64 13.24
N ALA A 128 19.47 1.93 13.77
CA ALA A 128 19.32 2.63 15.03
C ALA A 128 19.57 1.70 16.22
N GLY A 129 20.17 2.20 17.29
CA GLY A 129 20.29 1.50 18.56
C GLY A 129 18.93 1.32 19.24
N ASN A 130 18.85 0.43 20.21
CA ASN A 130 17.63 0.15 20.94
C ASN A 130 17.38 1.20 22.05
N PHE A 131 18.29 1.29 23.01
CA PHE A 131 18.27 2.27 24.09
C PHE A 131 19.47 3.23 24.05
N GLY A 132 20.57 2.79 23.47
CA GLY A 132 21.78 3.55 23.24
C GLY A 132 22.09 3.66 21.76
N TRP A 133 23.33 4.05 21.44
CA TRP A 133 23.73 4.23 20.04
C TRP A 133 24.17 2.93 19.35
N VAL A 134 24.68 1.96 20.10
CA VAL A 134 25.40 0.80 19.55
C VAL A 134 24.77 -0.56 19.93
N ASP A 135 23.69 -0.55 20.70
CA ASP A 135 23.00 -1.71 21.27
C ASP A 135 21.80 -2.11 20.40
N PHE A 136 22.07 -2.69 19.25
CA PHE A 136 21.00 -3.12 18.33
C PHE A 136 20.09 -4.19 18.93
N CYS A 137 18.81 -4.16 18.56
CA CYS A 137 17.86 -5.23 18.85
C CYS A 137 18.33 -6.56 18.24
N ASN A 138 17.99 -7.66 18.92
CA ASN A 138 18.15 -8.99 18.35
C ASN A 138 17.18 -9.20 17.20
N GLU A 139 17.61 -9.98 16.19
CA GLU A 139 16.78 -10.37 15.08
C GLU A 139 16.38 -11.83 15.17
N ASP A 140 15.11 -12.12 14.90
CA ASP A 140 14.62 -13.48 14.73
C ASP A 140 13.86 -13.60 13.41
N PHE A 141 14.41 -14.32 12.47
CA PHE A 141 13.83 -14.62 11.17
C PHE A 141 13.31 -16.07 11.11
N GLY A 142 12.99 -16.68 12.24
CA GLY A 142 12.49 -18.04 12.35
C GLY A 142 13.49 -19.06 11.77
N THR A 143 13.05 -19.86 10.79
CA THR A 143 13.89 -20.88 10.17
C THR A 143 15.14 -20.37 9.45
N TYR A 144 15.23 -19.06 9.20
CA TYR A 144 16.38 -18.41 8.57
C TYR A 144 17.46 -17.99 9.57
N GLY A 145 17.17 -18.05 10.88
CA GLY A 145 18.13 -17.86 11.96
C GLY A 145 17.84 -16.64 12.82
N THR A 146 18.51 -16.63 13.98
CA THR A 146 18.51 -15.55 14.97
C THR A 146 19.88 -14.87 15.00
N PHE A 147 19.91 -13.55 15.16
CA PHE A 147 21.15 -12.78 15.11
C PHE A 147 21.19 -11.72 16.22
N THR A 148 22.34 -11.65 16.92
CA THR A 148 22.64 -10.61 17.91
C THR A 148 23.74 -9.73 17.33
N LEU A 149 23.38 -8.56 16.81
CA LEU A 149 24.30 -7.64 16.13
C LEU A 149 24.87 -6.57 17.08
N TYR A 150 25.07 -6.92 18.36
CA TYR A 150 25.75 -6.06 19.32
C TYR A 150 26.52 -6.89 20.37
N GLU A 151 27.45 -6.26 21.08
CA GLU A 151 28.25 -6.90 22.12
C GLU A 151 27.92 -6.35 23.51
N SER A 152 27.75 -5.04 23.63
CA SER A 152 27.40 -4.36 24.87
C SER A 152 26.81 -2.98 24.59
N THR A 153 26.28 -2.32 25.61
CA THR A 153 25.76 -0.96 25.50
C THR A 153 26.83 0.09 25.21
N GLN A 154 28.11 -0.27 25.25
CA GLN A 154 29.25 0.64 25.05
C GLN A 154 30.17 0.23 23.90
N SER A 155 30.03 -0.98 23.36
CA SER A 155 30.88 -1.45 22.27
C SER A 155 30.14 -2.34 21.27
N ASN A 156 30.48 -2.22 19.99
CA ASN A 156 29.91 -3.03 18.93
C ASN A 156 30.93 -3.25 17.78
N ARG A 157 31.26 -4.50 17.49
CA ARG A 157 32.16 -4.90 16.41
C ARG A 157 31.47 -5.04 15.07
N TYR A 158 30.17 -4.85 14.99
CA TYR A 158 29.41 -4.93 13.76
C TYR A 158 29.18 -3.53 13.15
N ILE A 159 29.60 -2.48 13.87
CA ILE A 159 29.59 -1.08 13.43
C ILE A 159 30.97 -0.71 12.94
N CYS A 160 31.03 0.01 11.82
CA CYS A 160 32.27 0.51 11.22
C CYS A 160 33.05 1.36 12.24
N SER A 161 34.40 1.24 12.25
CA SER A 161 35.25 1.93 13.24
C SER A 161 35.35 3.43 13.02
N ASP A 162 34.97 3.93 11.86
CA ASP A 162 34.87 5.33 11.48
C ASP A 162 33.48 5.93 11.61
N ASP A 163 32.50 5.15 12.12
CA ASP A 163 31.19 5.66 12.53
C ASP A 163 31.36 6.68 13.66
N GLU A 164 30.55 7.73 13.68
CA GLU A 164 30.60 8.84 14.63
C GLU A 164 30.41 8.41 16.09
N ALA A 165 29.83 7.24 16.34
CA ALA A 165 29.77 6.69 17.69
C ALA A 165 31.16 6.49 18.31
N SER A 166 32.17 6.13 17.49
CA SER A 166 33.56 6.00 17.94
C SER A 166 34.12 7.30 18.49
N GLY A 167 33.70 8.46 17.95
CA GLY A 167 34.08 9.80 18.43
C GLY A 167 33.28 10.28 19.65
N SER A 168 32.21 9.55 20.03
CA SER A 168 31.22 9.95 21.06
C SER A 168 31.30 9.09 22.33
N GLY A 169 32.40 8.37 22.54
CA GLY A 169 32.66 7.60 23.77
C GLY A 169 32.25 6.12 23.69
N TYR A 170 31.82 5.65 22.53
CA TYR A 170 31.56 4.25 22.24
C TYR A 170 32.75 3.60 21.54
N THR A 171 32.85 2.28 21.63
CA THR A 171 33.90 1.50 20.97
C THR A 171 33.34 0.73 19.79
N CYS A 172 33.49 1.25 18.58
CA CYS A 172 33.13 0.56 17.34
C CYS A 172 34.39 -0.05 16.71
N THR A 173 34.42 -1.37 16.54
CA THR A 173 35.61 -2.10 16.09
C THR A 173 35.41 -2.88 14.78
N GLY A 174 34.31 -2.65 14.08
CA GLY A 174 34.06 -3.16 12.73
C GLY A 174 35.12 -2.63 11.75
N ALA A 175 35.31 -3.35 10.67
CA ALA A 175 36.22 -2.88 9.64
C ALA A 175 35.66 -1.64 8.98
N LYS A 176 36.52 -0.68 8.73
CA LYS A 176 36.24 0.45 7.88
C LYS A 176 35.86 -0.07 6.50
N ASP A 177 34.61 0.06 6.09
CA ASP A 177 34.25 -0.28 4.74
C ASP A 177 34.45 0.91 3.79
N ALA A 178 34.24 0.77 2.50
CA ALA A 178 34.53 1.81 1.53
C ALA A 178 33.34 2.76 1.36
N GLY A 179 32.52 2.91 2.40
CA GLY A 179 31.24 3.57 2.29
C GLY A 179 31.24 5.05 2.58
N TYR A 180 30.09 5.56 2.41
CA TYR A 180 29.68 6.92 2.68
C TYR A 180 28.77 6.84 3.90
N ASP A 181 29.29 7.19 5.06
CA ASP A 181 28.55 7.11 6.31
C ASP A 181 27.18 7.77 6.25
N THR A 182 26.27 7.28 7.08
CA THR A 182 25.08 8.04 7.41
C THR A 182 25.50 9.39 7.93
N GLN A 183 25.28 10.44 7.16
CA GLN A 183 25.81 11.77 7.43
C GLN A 183 25.30 12.34 8.74
N CYS A 184 26.15 12.26 9.75
CA CYS A 184 26.13 13.26 10.79
C CYS A 184 26.82 14.50 10.27
N ASN A 185 26.10 15.59 10.11
CA ASN A 185 26.73 16.88 9.86
C ASN A 185 27.79 17.15 10.93
N ALA A 186 28.99 17.58 10.52
CA ALA A 186 30.06 18.03 11.40
C ALA A 186 29.64 19.17 12.37
N SER A 187 28.41 19.64 12.31
CA SER A 187 27.77 20.65 13.15
C SER A 187 26.93 20.07 14.31
N GLY A 188 27.01 18.76 14.62
CA GLY A 188 26.37 18.19 15.80
C GLY A 188 24.87 17.87 15.66
N GLY A 189 24.43 17.55 14.44
CA GLY A 189 23.07 17.08 14.18
C GLY A 189 22.81 15.68 14.79
N TYR A 190 21.54 15.39 15.03
CA TYR A 190 21.08 14.08 15.49
C TYR A 190 21.37 13.00 14.45
N CYS A 191 22.07 11.94 14.88
CA CYS A 191 22.46 10.81 14.04
C CYS A 191 21.84 9.56 14.62
N PRO A 192 20.63 9.17 14.17
CA PRO A 192 19.87 8.11 14.83
C PRO A 192 20.37 6.70 14.48
N ALA A 193 21.22 6.53 13.47
CA ALA A 193 21.57 5.21 12.93
C ALA A 193 23.08 5.03 12.74
N ARG A 194 23.57 3.83 12.96
CA ARG A 194 24.99 3.42 12.96
C ARG A 194 25.31 2.61 11.72
N ASP A 195 26.48 2.90 11.09
CA ASP A 195 26.94 2.26 9.88
C ASP A 195 27.39 0.83 10.12
N LEU A 196 26.85 -0.13 9.37
CA LEU A 196 27.11 -1.56 9.53
C LEU A 196 28.34 -2.00 8.75
N ASP A 197 29.23 -2.74 9.40
CA ASP A 197 30.36 -3.39 8.74
C ASP A 197 29.92 -4.57 7.84
N HIS A 198 29.64 -4.28 6.57
CA HIS A 198 29.28 -5.28 5.58
C HIS A 198 30.43 -6.24 5.23
N SER A 199 31.68 -5.97 5.63
CA SER A 199 32.78 -6.92 5.49
C SER A 199 32.69 -8.05 6.51
N ASN A 200 31.97 -7.86 7.61
CA ASN A 200 31.75 -8.85 8.66
C ASN A 200 30.78 -9.94 8.16
N THR A 201 31.24 -11.19 8.18
CA THR A 201 30.47 -12.34 7.71
C THR A 201 29.16 -12.54 8.49
N TYR A 202 29.15 -12.21 9.78
CA TYR A 202 27.96 -12.35 10.61
C TYR A 202 26.90 -11.33 10.21
N VAL A 203 27.28 -10.06 9.95
CA VAL A 203 26.39 -9.04 9.37
C VAL A 203 25.84 -9.50 8.01
N GLN A 204 26.71 -10.00 7.13
CA GLN A 204 26.27 -10.52 5.84
C GLN A 204 25.25 -11.67 5.99
N ASN A 205 25.45 -12.56 6.95
CA ASN A 205 24.53 -13.68 7.17
C ASN A 205 23.19 -13.19 7.72
N ALA A 206 23.17 -12.20 8.62
CA ALA A 206 21.95 -11.59 9.11
C ALA A 206 21.15 -10.91 7.97
N VAL A 207 21.82 -10.14 7.10
CA VAL A 207 21.17 -9.51 5.94
C VAL A 207 20.63 -10.56 4.96
N LYS A 208 21.38 -11.62 4.68
CA LYS A 208 20.91 -12.71 3.81
C LYS A 208 19.67 -13.39 4.38
N ALA A 209 19.67 -13.68 5.68
CA ALA A 209 18.54 -14.27 6.38
C ALA A 209 17.31 -13.36 6.33
N TYR A 210 17.50 -12.07 6.60
CA TYR A 210 16.46 -11.04 6.48
C TYR A 210 15.81 -11.04 5.09
N LEU A 211 16.61 -10.99 4.02
CA LEU A 211 16.07 -10.95 2.66
C LEU A 211 15.39 -12.26 2.23
N GLN A 212 15.92 -13.40 2.66
CA GLN A 212 15.27 -14.69 2.43
C GLN A 212 13.91 -14.77 3.15
N TRP A 213 13.84 -14.29 4.38
CA TRP A 213 12.61 -14.20 5.14
C TRP A 213 11.62 -13.24 4.50
N MET A 214 12.04 -12.04 4.10
CA MET A 214 11.20 -11.06 3.40
C MET A 214 10.62 -11.63 2.11
N LYS A 215 11.38 -12.43 1.37
CA LYS A 215 10.90 -13.06 0.15
C LYS A 215 9.93 -14.21 0.44
N ASN A 216 10.32 -15.15 1.29
CA ASN A 216 9.65 -16.44 1.40
C ASN A 216 8.46 -16.38 2.38
N GLU A 217 8.58 -15.62 3.48
CA GLU A 217 7.55 -15.52 4.51
C GLU A 217 6.64 -14.29 4.32
N ILE A 218 7.23 -13.16 3.95
CA ILE A 218 6.46 -11.92 3.76
C ILE A 218 5.90 -11.85 2.34
N GLY A 219 6.68 -12.31 1.37
CA GLY A 219 6.21 -12.49 0.00
C GLY A 219 6.69 -11.45 -0.99
N TYR A 220 7.67 -10.63 -0.70
CA TYR A 220 8.23 -9.69 -1.66
C TYR A 220 8.94 -10.38 -2.83
N ASP A 221 9.02 -9.69 -3.96
CA ASP A 221 9.61 -10.22 -5.19
C ASP A 221 10.95 -9.56 -5.53
N GLY A 222 11.22 -8.38 -5.02
CA GLY A 222 12.40 -7.59 -5.34
C GLY A 222 12.73 -6.55 -4.29
N TRP A 223 13.84 -5.84 -4.49
CA TRP A 223 14.39 -4.91 -3.52
C TRP A 223 14.70 -3.54 -4.12
N ARG A 224 14.40 -2.47 -3.39
CA ARG A 224 15.12 -1.20 -3.48
C ARG A 224 16.08 -1.15 -2.30
N TYR A 225 17.35 -1.03 -2.56
CA TYR A 225 18.36 -0.86 -1.51
C TYR A 225 18.60 0.61 -1.25
N ASP A 226 18.39 1.00 0.00
CA ASP A 226 18.66 2.35 0.51
C ASP A 226 20.16 2.61 0.62
N LEU A 227 20.58 3.84 0.35
CA LEU A 227 21.92 4.39 0.59
C LEU A 227 23.08 3.43 0.22
N VAL A 228 23.08 2.88 -1.00
CA VAL A 228 24.11 1.91 -1.43
C VAL A 228 25.50 2.50 -1.65
N LYS A 229 25.69 3.79 -1.41
CA LYS A 229 27.00 4.40 -1.30
C LYS A 229 27.73 4.03 -0.02
N GLY A 230 27.01 3.57 1.00
CA GLY A 230 27.57 3.23 2.30
C GLY A 230 28.35 1.92 2.32
N TYR A 231 28.21 1.06 1.31
CA TYR A 231 28.93 -0.21 1.25
C TYR A 231 29.24 -0.64 -0.19
N LEU A 232 30.23 -1.54 -0.35
CA LEU A 232 30.68 -1.96 -1.68
C LEU A 232 29.60 -2.78 -2.41
N GLY A 233 29.41 -2.53 -3.70
CA GLY A 233 28.44 -3.23 -4.56
C GLY A 233 28.56 -4.75 -4.58
N LYS A 234 29.74 -5.32 -4.24
CA LYS A 234 29.94 -6.77 -4.10
C LYS A 234 29.03 -7.40 -3.01
N TYR A 235 28.66 -6.63 -1.98
CA TYR A 235 27.77 -7.12 -0.94
C TYR A 235 26.33 -7.15 -1.44
N THR A 236 25.87 -6.13 -2.17
CA THR A 236 24.59 -6.17 -2.90
C THR A 236 24.48 -7.40 -3.78
N LYS A 237 25.57 -7.76 -4.52
CA LYS A 237 25.63 -9.01 -5.29
C LYS A 237 25.37 -10.23 -4.41
N ALA A 238 26.10 -10.35 -3.31
CA ALA A 238 25.98 -11.50 -2.41
C ALA A 238 24.57 -11.63 -1.78
N TYR A 239 23.93 -10.52 -1.51
CA TYR A 239 22.56 -10.46 -0.97
C TYR A 239 21.52 -10.86 -2.01
N ASN A 240 21.62 -10.34 -3.23
CA ASN A 240 20.76 -10.72 -4.34
C ASN A 240 20.86 -12.22 -4.68
N GLU A 241 22.07 -12.76 -4.71
CA GLU A 241 22.30 -14.18 -4.97
C GLU A 241 21.71 -15.07 -3.88
N ALA A 242 21.82 -14.67 -2.62
CA ALA A 242 21.27 -15.43 -1.49
C ALA A 242 19.75 -15.45 -1.47
N ALA A 243 19.10 -14.34 -1.78
CA ALA A 243 17.64 -14.21 -1.75
C ALA A 243 16.96 -14.59 -3.08
N GLY A 244 17.64 -14.48 -4.22
CA GLY A 244 17.07 -14.80 -5.53
C GLY A 244 15.90 -13.86 -5.92
N ALA A 245 16.05 -12.56 -5.74
CA ALA A 245 15.04 -11.56 -6.10
C ALA A 245 14.75 -11.52 -7.60
N TYR A 246 13.54 -11.12 -8.01
CA TYR A 246 13.20 -10.87 -9.41
C TYR A 246 14.08 -9.76 -10.01
N MET A 247 14.21 -8.67 -9.27
CA MET A 247 15.16 -7.59 -9.55
C MET A 247 15.46 -6.81 -8.28
N SER A 248 16.55 -6.05 -8.32
CA SER A 248 16.81 -5.01 -7.33
C SER A 248 17.21 -3.69 -8.00
N VAL A 249 17.02 -2.60 -7.28
CA VAL A 249 17.49 -1.28 -7.65
C VAL A 249 18.20 -0.64 -6.46
N GLY A 250 19.41 -0.13 -6.67
CA GLY A 250 20.18 0.57 -5.64
C GLY A 250 20.03 2.08 -5.76
N GLU A 251 19.90 2.72 -4.61
CA GLU A 251 19.97 4.17 -4.52
C GLU A 251 21.44 4.63 -4.46
N TYR A 252 22.08 4.66 -5.61
CA TYR A 252 23.40 5.29 -5.73
C TYR A 252 23.21 6.76 -6.11
N TRP A 253 23.00 7.62 -5.13
CA TRP A 253 22.67 9.03 -5.35
C TRP A 253 23.88 9.81 -5.87
N ASP A 254 24.04 9.82 -7.18
CA ASP A 254 25.12 10.52 -7.86
C ASP A 254 24.71 10.95 -9.28
N GLY A 255 25.00 12.20 -9.64
CA GLY A 255 24.80 12.71 -11.00
C GLY A 255 25.88 12.27 -11.99
N ASP A 256 26.99 11.71 -11.53
CA ASP A 256 28.06 11.22 -12.40
C ASP A 256 27.72 9.84 -12.98
N TYR A 257 27.62 9.78 -14.30
CA TYR A 257 27.34 8.57 -15.04
C TYR A 257 28.32 7.43 -14.71
N ASN A 258 29.62 7.75 -14.61
CA ASN A 258 30.64 6.73 -14.39
C ASN A 258 30.63 6.21 -12.95
N ALA A 259 30.29 7.03 -11.99
CA ALA A 259 30.14 6.63 -10.59
C ALA A 259 29.03 5.57 -10.46
N VAL A 260 27.83 5.88 -10.98
CA VAL A 260 26.68 4.94 -10.96
C VAL A 260 26.99 3.67 -11.76
N LYS A 261 27.56 3.81 -12.96
CA LYS A 261 27.99 2.66 -13.78
C LYS A 261 28.98 1.77 -13.06
N ASN A 262 29.97 2.35 -12.36
CA ASN A 262 30.98 1.58 -11.63
C ASN A 262 30.36 0.82 -10.46
N TRP A 263 29.40 1.38 -9.75
CA TRP A 263 28.67 0.67 -8.72
C TRP A 263 27.90 -0.53 -9.31
N ILE A 264 27.15 -0.36 -10.42
CA ILE A 264 26.45 -1.47 -11.11
C ILE A 264 27.45 -2.57 -11.46
N LYS A 265 28.63 -2.23 -11.98
CA LYS A 265 29.70 -3.21 -12.26
C LYS A 265 30.18 -3.94 -11.00
N GLN A 266 30.33 -3.25 -9.87
CA GLN A 266 30.69 -3.87 -8.60
C GLN A 266 29.66 -4.90 -8.13
N THR A 267 28.36 -4.70 -8.44
CA THR A 267 27.34 -5.72 -8.18
C THR A 267 27.43 -6.91 -9.14
N SER A 268 28.39 -6.95 -10.05
CA SER A 268 28.44 -7.90 -11.17
C SER A 268 27.15 -7.91 -12.00
N TYR A 269 26.52 -6.73 -12.16
CA TYR A 269 25.27 -6.52 -12.89
C TYR A 269 24.06 -7.28 -12.30
N THR A 270 24.09 -7.62 -11.03
CA THR A 270 22.93 -8.23 -10.34
C THR A 270 21.91 -7.22 -9.85
N SER A 271 22.20 -5.93 -9.92
CA SER A 271 21.30 -4.85 -9.52
C SER A 271 21.21 -3.77 -10.60
N CYS A 272 20.02 -3.17 -10.73
CA CYS A 272 19.80 -1.89 -11.37
C CYS A 272 20.23 -0.75 -10.44
N ALA A 273 20.29 0.48 -10.97
CA ALA A 273 20.39 1.71 -10.19
C ALA A 273 19.36 2.74 -10.66
N PHE A 274 18.94 3.63 -9.76
CA PHE A 274 18.20 4.82 -10.16
C PHE A 274 19.08 5.70 -11.05
N ASP A 275 18.51 6.17 -12.17
CA ASP A 275 19.22 6.96 -13.17
C ASP A 275 19.29 8.45 -12.76
N PHE A 276 20.01 8.74 -11.67
CA PHE A 276 20.28 10.09 -11.23
C PHE A 276 21.00 10.94 -12.31
N PRO A 277 21.94 10.39 -13.09
CA PRO A 277 22.52 11.11 -14.22
C PRO A 277 21.46 11.64 -15.20
N MET A 278 20.46 10.82 -15.55
CA MET A 278 19.34 11.23 -16.39
C MET A 278 18.49 12.30 -15.70
N LYS A 279 18.12 12.09 -14.43
CA LYS A 279 17.31 13.04 -13.66
C LYS A 279 17.94 14.43 -13.66
N TYR A 280 19.22 14.53 -13.38
CA TYR A 280 19.90 15.82 -13.34
C TYR A 280 20.11 16.40 -14.72
N ALA A 281 20.60 15.63 -15.69
CA ALA A 281 20.93 16.16 -17.01
C ALA A 281 19.65 16.49 -17.83
N ALA A 282 18.75 15.51 -17.99
CA ALA A 282 17.58 15.69 -18.85
C ALA A 282 16.46 16.48 -18.20
N LEU A 283 16.18 16.23 -16.91
CA LEU A 283 15.03 16.82 -16.24
C LEU A 283 15.39 18.13 -15.54
N ASN A 284 16.21 18.11 -14.50
CA ASN A 284 16.46 19.29 -13.68
C ASN A 284 17.25 20.39 -14.42
N ASN A 285 18.25 20.02 -15.20
CA ASN A 285 19.10 20.99 -15.90
C ASN A 285 18.60 21.35 -17.30
N SER A 286 17.67 20.56 -17.86
CA SER A 286 17.18 20.77 -19.21
C SER A 286 15.68 21.04 -19.26
N LEU A 287 14.81 20.07 -19.02
CA LEU A 287 13.36 20.22 -19.12
C LEU A 287 12.80 21.30 -18.18
N ALA A 288 13.21 21.33 -16.92
CA ALA A 288 12.78 22.35 -15.95
C ALA A 288 13.13 23.77 -16.38
N LYS A 289 14.13 23.92 -17.26
CA LYS A 289 14.61 25.21 -17.81
C LYS A 289 14.13 25.45 -19.24
N ASN A 290 13.21 24.61 -19.78
CA ASN A 290 12.76 24.59 -21.17
C ASN A 290 13.91 24.50 -22.20
N ASN A 291 15.02 23.89 -21.82
CA ASN A 291 16.16 23.60 -22.70
C ASN A 291 15.93 22.19 -23.33
N TYR A 292 15.08 22.11 -24.34
CA TYR A 292 14.71 20.83 -24.94
C TYR A 292 15.89 20.13 -25.65
N ALA A 293 16.79 20.88 -26.24
CA ALA A 293 18.00 20.34 -26.87
C ALA A 293 18.90 19.61 -25.87
N GLY A 294 19.00 20.13 -24.61
CA GLY A 294 19.78 19.52 -23.54
C GLY A 294 19.20 18.20 -22.98
N MET A 295 17.98 17.85 -23.33
CA MET A 295 17.37 16.57 -22.93
C MET A 295 17.94 15.38 -23.72
N ALA A 296 18.60 15.63 -24.86
CA ALA A 296 19.31 14.65 -25.67
C ALA A 296 20.80 14.65 -25.33
N SER A 297 21.44 13.48 -25.35
CA SER A 297 22.89 13.39 -25.25
C SER A 297 23.55 13.76 -26.59
N GLY A 298 24.84 14.11 -26.53
CA GLY A 298 25.64 14.38 -27.74
C GLY A 298 25.76 13.18 -28.69
N TYR A 299 25.33 12.00 -28.25
CA TYR A 299 25.33 10.78 -29.07
C TYR A 299 23.99 10.51 -29.76
N GLY A 300 23.02 11.41 -29.69
CA GLY A 300 21.72 11.27 -30.33
C GLY A 300 20.78 10.24 -29.67
N VAL A 301 20.94 10.02 -28.37
CA VAL A 301 20.11 9.15 -27.52
C VAL A 301 19.68 9.92 -26.26
N PRO A 302 18.73 9.42 -25.46
CA PRO A 302 18.38 10.04 -24.16
C PRO A 302 19.59 10.23 -23.25
N GLN A 303 19.54 11.18 -22.34
CA GLN A 303 20.56 11.40 -21.30
C GLN A 303 20.58 10.23 -20.30
N GLY A 304 21.72 10.04 -19.61
CA GLY A 304 21.88 9.11 -18.50
C GLY A 304 22.15 7.66 -18.90
N LEU A 305 21.88 6.74 -17.98
CA LEU A 305 22.09 5.31 -18.16
C LEU A 305 21.14 4.73 -19.21
N CYS A 306 19.91 5.23 -19.26
CA CYS A 306 18.87 4.73 -20.17
C CYS A 306 19.20 4.96 -21.66
N GLY A 307 20.05 5.91 -21.99
CA GLY A 307 20.53 6.18 -23.34
C GLY A 307 21.72 5.32 -23.76
N ALA A 308 22.44 4.72 -22.80
CA ALA A 308 23.68 4.00 -23.08
C ALA A 308 23.40 2.50 -23.31
N ASP A 309 23.82 1.96 -24.45
CA ASP A 309 23.55 0.57 -24.83
C ASP A 309 23.97 -0.46 -23.77
N GLU A 310 25.09 -0.22 -23.09
CA GLU A 310 25.66 -1.08 -22.08
C GLU A 310 24.96 -0.97 -20.72
N MET A 311 24.23 0.16 -20.44
CA MET A 311 23.68 0.45 -19.12
C MET A 311 22.14 0.50 -19.12
N LYS A 312 21.47 0.72 -20.25
CA LYS A 312 20.01 0.89 -20.31
C LYS A 312 19.21 -0.24 -19.68
N ARG A 313 19.72 -1.49 -19.71
CA ARG A 313 19.13 -2.64 -19.02
C ARG A 313 19.04 -2.43 -17.51
N TYR A 314 20.00 -1.73 -16.94
CA TYR A 314 20.19 -1.55 -15.49
C TYR A 314 19.73 -0.18 -15.01
N SER A 315 19.14 0.64 -15.91
CA SER A 315 18.62 1.96 -15.61
C SER A 315 17.20 1.87 -15.08
N VAL A 316 16.95 2.40 -13.88
CA VAL A 316 15.61 2.72 -13.39
C VAL A 316 15.41 4.23 -13.53
N THR A 317 14.67 4.65 -14.56
CA THR A 317 14.39 6.06 -14.83
C THR A 317 13.30 6.58 -13.89
N PHE A 318 13.42 7.79 -13.39
CA PHE A 318 12.45 8.39 -12.46
C PHE A 318 12.45 9.92 -12.58
N VAL A 319 11.37 10.56 -12.20
CA VAL A 319 11.28 12.02 -12.14
C VAL A 319 11.65 12.52 -10.74
N ASP A 320 10.91 12.09 -9.74
CA ASP A 320 11.16 12.31 -8.33
C ASP A 320 10.99 11.02 -7.55
N ASN A 321 11.49 11.00 -6.33
CA ASN A 321 11.24 10.03 -5.29
C ASN A 321 10.89 10.76 -3.97
N HIS A 322 10.65 10.02 -2.89
CA HIS A 322 10.28 10.55 -1.59
C HIS A 322 11.33 11.53 -1.01
N ASP A 323 12.62 11.38 -1.34
CA ASP A 323 13.68 12.27 -0.87
C ASP A 323 13.82 13.50 -1.77
N THR A 324 13.99 13.31 -3.08
CA THR A 324 14.16 14.43 -4.00
C THR A 324 12.97 15.37 -4.01
N PHE A 325 11.76 14.85 -3.71
CA PHE A 325 10.52 15.64 -3.72
C PHE A 325 10.44 16.66 -2.58
N ARG A 326 11.05 16.37 -1.44
CA ARG A 326 11.12 17.26 -0.27
C ARG A 326 12.37 18.13 -0.20
N ASP A 327 13.32 17.95 -1.11
CA ASP A 327 14.63 18.60 -1.17
C ASP A 327 14.69 19.62 -2.32
N THR A 328 15.79 20.35 -2.36
CA THR A 328 16.19 21.27 -3.46
C THR A 328 16.36 20.55 -4.81
N ASN A 329 16.46 19.23 -4.80
CA ASN A 329 16.52 18.36 -5.98
C ASN A 329 15.16 18.01 -6.60
N LYS A 330 14.05 18.49 -6.02
CA LYS A 330 12.71 18.32 -6.57
C LYS A 330 12.65 18.84 -8.00
N PHE A 331 11.99 18.08 -8.88
CA PHE A 331 11.79 18.54 -10.25
C PHE A 331 10.80 19.72 -10.28
N GLY A 332 11.28 20.86 -10.74
CA GLY A 332 10.52 22.13 -10.77
C GLY A 332 9.79 22.43 -12.08
N GLY A 333 9.59 21.43 -12.96
CA GLY A 333 8.96 21.60 -14.28
C GLY A 333 7.58 20.93 -14.41
N ASP A 334 7.17 20.71 -15.65
CA ASP A 334 5.91 20.05 -16.00
C ASP A 334 6.00 18.54 -15.73
N TRP A 335 5.20 18.03 -14.78
CA TRP A 335 5.23 16.63 -14.36
C TRP A 335 4.74 15.67 -15.45
N GLU A 336 3.75 16.06 -16.26
CA GLU A 336 3.32 15.22 -17.39
C GLU A 336 4.45 15.07 -18.41
N ALA A 337 5.10 16.17 -18.81
CA ALA A 337 6.21 16.14 -19.74
C ALA A 337 7.40 15.33 -19.23
N ALA A 338 7.70 15.41 -17.93
CA ALA A 338 8.78 14.63 -17.32
C ALA A 338 8.44 13.12 -17.28
N ASN A 339 7.20 12.76 -16.93
CA ASN A 339 6.75 11.36 -17.01
C ASN A 339 6.70 10.86 -18.45
N ALA A 340 6.35 11.73 -19.43
CA ALA A 340 6.45 11.38 -20.85
C ALA A 340 7.89 11.07 -21.28
N TYR A 341 8.89 11.78 -20.72
CA TYR A 341 10.29 11.46 -20.98
C TYR A 341 10.64 10.05 -20.50
N ILE A 342 10.44 9.76 -19.20
CA ILE A 342 10.85 8.48 -18.62
C ILE A 342 10.07 7.27 -19.17
N LEU A 343 8.78 7.46 -19.48
CA LEU A 343 7.92 6.39 -20.00
C LEU A 343 8.14 6.11 -21.49
N SER A 344 8.74 7.04 -22.26
CA SER A 344 9.12 6.80 -23.65
C SER A 344 10.54 6.26 -23.83
N ALA A 345 11.43 6.53 -22.90
CA ALA A 345 12.83 6.10 -22.96
C ALA A 345 13.00 4.59 -22.74
N PRO A 346 14.14 3.99 -23.15
CA PRO A 346 14.60 2.71 -22.63
C PRO A 346 14.82 2.79 -21.11
N GLY A 347 15.17 1.65 -20.48
CA GLY A 347 15.22 1.52 -19.04
C GLY A 347 13.87 1.09 -18.46
N ILE A 348 13.80 0.98 -17.15
CA ILE A 348 12.62 0.60 -16.37
C ILE A 348 12.09 1.87 -15.70
N PRO A 349 10.96 2.45 -16.16
CA PRO A 349 10.45 3.68 -15.55
C PRO A 349 9.83 3.41 -14.17
N CYS A 350 10.13 4.31 -13.22
CA CYS A 350 9.54 4.36 -11.90
C CYS A 350 8.72 5.66 -11.78
N VAL A 351 7.41 5.52 -11.70
CA VAL A 351 6.47 6.62 -11.48
C VAL A 351 6.36 6.87 -9.98
N PHE A 352 6.37 8.12 -9.57
CA PHE A 352 6.23 8.53 -8.17
C PHE A 352 4.76 8.73 -7.80
N TYR A 353 4.32 8.29 -6.61
CA TYR A 353 2.91 8.32 -6.21
C TYR A 353 2.24 9.70 -6.33
N PRO A 354 2.79 10.83 -5.87
CA PRO A 354 2.25 12.16 -6.10
C PRO A 354 2.04 12.51 -7.58
N HIS A 355 2.96 12.10 -8.46
CA HIS A 355 2.80 12.29 -9.91
C HIS A 355 1.68 11.41 -10.49
N TRP A 356 1.59 10.16 -10.01
CA TRP A 356 0.48 9.27 -10.38
C TRP A 356 -0.87 9.86 -10.02
N VAL A 357 -1.04 10.37 -8.80
CA VAL A 357 -2.30 10.96 -8.36
C VAL A 357 -2.64 12.21 -9.18
N SER A 358 -1.65 13.10 -9.39
CA SER A 358 -1.86 14.40 -10.03
C SER A 358 -2.02 14.33 -11.55
N CYS A 359 -1.35 13.36 -12.22
CA CYS A 359 -1.29 13.24 -13.67
C CYS A 359 -1.85 11.89 -14.17
N LYS A 360 -2.78 11.29 -13.42
CA LYS A 360 -3.23 9.90 -13.57
C LYS A 360 -3.61 9.56 -15.01
N GLU A 361 -4.49 10.31 -15.64
CA GLU A 361 -4.99 10.00 -16.98
C GLU A 361 -3.93 10.16 -18.07
N ALA A 362 -3.02 11.12 -17.93
CA ALA A 362 -1.88 11.27 -18.82
C ALA A 362 -0.92 10.07 -18.69
N ILE A 363 -0.58 9.69 -17.45
CA ILE A 363 0.32 8.56 -17.18
C ILE A 363 -0.28 7.24 -17.67
N LYS A 364 -1.58 7.00 -17.51
CA LYS A 364 -2.27 5.82 -18.07
C LYS A 364 -2.10 5.73 -19.60
N LYS A 365 -2.31 6.85 -20.32
CA LYS A 365 -2.10 6.90 -21.78
C LYS A 365 -0.65 6.62 -22.17
N MET A 366 0.32 7.16 -21.43
CA MET A 366 1.74 6.94 -21.66
C MET A 366 2.12 5.47 -21.46
N ILE A 367 1.66 4.85 -20.36
CA ILE A 367 1.88 3.43 -20.09
C ILE A 367 1.23 2.54 -21.14
N ALA A 368 0.01 2.85 -21.58
CA ALA A 368 -0.70 2.11 -22.63
C ALA A 368 0.07 2.16 -23.95
N ALA A 369 0.54 3.33 -24.36
CA ALA A 369 1.35 3.50 -25.56
C ALA A 369 2.68 2.73 -25.50
N ARG A 370 3.39 2.80 -24.33
CA ARG A 370 4.61 2.02 -24.06
C ARG A 370 4.35 0.51 -24.20
N LYS A 371 3.30 0.00 -23.56
CA LYS A 371 2.90 -1.42 -23.61
C LYS A 371 2.49 -1.86 -25.03
N ALA A 372 1.73 -1.02 -25.75
CA ALA A 372 1.28 -1.30 -27.11
C ALA A 372 2.44 -1.45 -28.10
N CYS A 373 3.42 -0.55 -28.02
CA CYS A 373 4.65 -0.62 -28.82
C CYS A 373 5.62 -1.72 -28.36
N GLY A 374 5.44 -2.29 -27.17
CA GLY A 374 6.36 -3.27 -26.59
C GLY A 374 7.71 -2.66 -26.24
N VAL A 375 7.73 -1.41 -25.77
CA VAL A 375 8.95 -0.75 -25.27
C VAL A 375 9.40 -1.42 -23.97
N HIS A 376 10.69 -1.68 -23.87
CA HIS A 376 11.31 -2.40 -22.76
C HIS A 376 12.67 -1.79 -22.39
N SER A 377 13.29 -2.28 -21.34
CA SER A 377 14.53 -1.72 -20.78
C SER A 377 15.69 -1.61 -21.81
N GLN A 378 15.75 -2.48 -22.80
CA GLN A 378 16.82 -2.52 -23.80
C GLN A 378 16.37 -2.04 -25.20
N SER A 379 15.21 -1.39 -25.31
CA SER A 379 14.74 -0.81 -26.55
C SER A 379 15.76 0.13 -27.19
N VAL A 380 15.74 0.23 -28.50
CA VAL A 380 16.60 1.17 -29.25
C VAL A 380 15.90 2.52 -29.29
N ALA A 381 16.61 3.56 -28.89
CA ALA A 381 16.08 4.92 -28.90
C ALA A 381 16.99 5.85 -29.70
N SER A 382 16.39 6.84 -30.38
CA SER A 382 17.07 7.91 -31.10
C SER A 382 16.40 9.23 -30.80
N THR A 383 17.21 10.25 -30.52
CA THR A 383 16.76 11.64 -30.32
C THR A 383 16.98 12.54 -31.55
N ALA A 384 17.20 11.91 -32.71
CA ALA A 384 17.35 12.64 -33.98
C ALA A 384 16.12 13.50 -34.27
N GLY A 385 16.35 14.79 -34.57
CA GLY A 385 15.32 15.79 -34.78
C GLY A 385 14.95 16.59 -33.52
N THR A 386 15.58 16.33 -32.37
CA THR A 386 15.56 17.23 -31.23
C THR A 386 16.17 18.60 -31.59
N ASN A 387 15.56 19.68 -31.11
CA ASN A 387 16.01 21.05 -31.32
C ASN A 387 15.67 21.95 -30.12
N ASN A 388 15.83 23.24 -30.28
CA ASN A 388 15.57 24.20 -29.17
C ASN A 388 14.06 24.35 -28.85
N SER A 389 13.15 23.98 -29.76
CA SER A 389 11.71 24.12 -29.56
C SER A 389 11.08 22.87 -28.95
N TYR A 390 11.65 21.70 -29.22
CA TYR A 390 11.16 20.43 -28.69
C TYR A 390 12.25 19.35 -28.62
N TYR A 391 12.11 18.49 -27.65
CA TYR A 391 12.76 17.18 -27.56
C TYR A 391 11.96 16.18 -28.37
N LYS A 392 12.62 15.30 -29.12
CA LYS A 392 12.04 14.18 -29.84
C LYS A 392 12.78 12.91 -29.48
N CYS A 393 12.05 11.87 -29.08
CA CYS A 393 12.61 10.54 -28.87
C CYS A 393 11.81 9.51 -29.67
N THR A 394 12.47 8.77 -30.53
CA THR A 394 11.89 7.63 -31.28
C THR A 394 12.42 6.35 -30.65
N THR A 395 11.56 5.58 -30.01
CA THR A 395 11.90 4.33 -29.32
C THR A 395 11.24 3.14 -29.99
N THR A 396 12.05 2.20 -30.46
CA THR A 396 11.60 0.98 -31.13
C THR A 396 11.42 -0.13 -30.10
N GLY A 397 10.18 -0.56 -29.91
CA GLY A 397 9.84 -1.71 -29.09
C GLY A 397 9.70 -2.99 -29.91
N THR A 398 9.28 -4.09 -29.27
CA THR A 398 9.11 -5.40 -29.90
C THR A 398 7.89 -5.51 -30.81
N LYS A 399 6.93 -4.59 -30.68
CA LYS A 399 5.64 -4.60 -31.40
C LYS A 399 5.44 -3.40 -32.33
N GLY A 400 6.18 -2.33 -32.09
CA GLY A 400 6.06 -1.10 -32.84
C GLY A 400 7.00 -0.01 -32.32
N THR A 401 6.84 1.19 -32.87
CA THR A 401 7.65 2.36 -32.54
C THR A 401 6.80 3.41 -31.85
N LEU A 402 7.33 3.95 -30.76
CA LEU A 402 6.81 5.07 -29.99
C LEU A 402 7.65 6.32 -30.28
N ILE A 403 7.00 7.42 -30.69
CA ILE A 403 7.63 8.74 -30.81
C ILE A 403 7.08 9.64 -29.72
N CYS A 404 7.97 10.16 -28.90
CA CYS A 404 7.68 11.16 -27.88
C CYS A 404 8.15 12.53 -28.35
N PHE A 405 7.31 13.54 -28.24
CA PHE A 405 7.67 14.94 -28.33
C PHE A 405 7.43 15.63 -26.99
N ILE A 406 8.35 16.52 -26.60
CA ILE A 406 8.21 17.36 -25.42
C ILE A 406 8.65 18.79 -25.78
N GLY A 407 7.78 19.77 -25.52
CA GLY A 407 8.00 21.18 -25.91
C GLY A 407 6.84 21.72 -26.74
N SER A 408 7.13 22.29 -27.92
CA SER A 408 6.12 22.83 -28.82
C SER A 408 6.63 22.92 -30.27
N GLY A 409 5.72 23.09 -31.24
CA GLY A 409 6.07 23.37 -32.64
C GLY A 409 6.47 22.15 -33.47
N TRP A 410 6.24 20.92 -33.02
CA TRP A 410 6.40 19.71 -33.84
C TRP A 410 5.21 19.53 -34.78
N SER A 411 5.43 18.76 -35.83
CA SER A 411 4.36 18.29 -36.70
C SER A 411 4.09 16.80 -36.45
N ALA A 412 2.84 16.35 -36.63
CA ALA A 412 2.48 14.95 -36.51
C ALA A 412 3.31 14.12 -37.50
N PRO A 413 4.00 13.05 -37.06
CA PRO A 413 4.81 12.23 -37.91
C PRO A 413 3.94 11.39 -38.87
N GLN A 414 4.29 11.38 -40.16
CA GLN A 414 3.55 10.61 -41.16
C GLN A 414 3.61 9.10 -40.85
N GLY A 415 2.47 8.42 -40.93
CA GLY A 415 2.37 6.97 -40.68
C GLY A 415 2.28 6.59 -39.19
N TYR A 416 2.07 7.56 -38.31
CA TYR A 416 1.88 7.33 -36.86
C TYR A 416 0.55 7.90 -36.41
N THR A 417 -0.03 7.24 -35.40
CA THR A 417 -1.29 7.66 -34.77
C THR A 417 -1.00 8.33 -33.42
N LEU A 418 -1.71 9.43 -33.12
CA LEU A 418 -1.64 10.07 -31.83
C LEU A 418 -2.19 9.13 -30.75
N ALA A 419 -1.37 8.77 -29.79
CA ALA A 419 -1.71 7.87 -28.68
C ALA A 419 -2.06 8.62 -27.37
N GLY A 420 -1.67 9.89 -27.29
CA GLY A 420 -1.99 10.76 -26.17
C GLY A 420 -1.20 12.04 -26.24
N SER A 421 -1.71 13.10 -25.62
CA SER A 421 -1.05 14.40 -25.53
C SER A 421 -1.50 15.17 -24.30
N GLY A 422 -0.67 16.13 -23.89
CA GLY A 422 -0.94 17.18 -22.91
C GLY A 422 -0.44 18.53 -23.44
N SER A 423 -0.30 19.50 -22.55
CA SER A 423 0.09 20.88 -22.92
C SER A 423 1.49 20.96 -23.54
N LYS A 424 2.43 20.13 -23.07
CA LYS A 424 3.84 20.14 -23.46
C LYS A 424 4.36 18.79 -23.95
N TRP A 425 3.51 17.81 -24.19
CA TRP A 425 3.94 16.50 -24.66
C TRP A 425 2.96 15.87 -25.63
N ALA A 426 3.45 14.99 -26.48
CA ALA A 426 2.62 14.10 -27.30
C ALA A 426 3.35 12.79 -27.59
N TYR A 427 2.57 11.70 -27.63
CA TYR A 427 2.99 10.38 -28.06
C TYR A 427 2.32 10.01 -29.37
N TYR A 428 3.13 9.53 -30.30
CA TYR A 428 2.66 8.94 -31.56
C TYR A 428 3.18 7.50 -31.66
N THR A 429 2.34 6.60 -32.13
CA THR A 429 2.67 5.16 -32.22
C THR A 429 2.46 4.63 -33.64
N SER A 430 3.33 3.71 -34.07
CA SER A 430 3.20 3.01 -35.36
C SER A 430 2.18 1.87 -35.32
N VAL A 431 1.65 1.56 -34.13
CA VAL A 431 0.60 0.54 -33.92
C VAL A 431 -0.57 1.20 -33.21
N GLN A 432 -1.77 0.66 -33.42
CA GLN A 432 -2.93 1.10 -32.65
C GLN A 432 -2.67 0.82 -31.16
N VAL A 433 -2.77 1.85 -30.33
CA VAL A 433 -2.89 1.65 -28.89
C VAL A 433 -4.31 1.15 -28.66
N PRO A 434 -4.48 -0.03 -28.10
CA PRO A 434 -5.80 -0.52 -27.84
C PRO A 434 -6.45 0.37 -26.78
N GLU A 435 -7.37 1.22 -27.19
CA GLU A 435 -8.30 1.78 -26.25
C GLU A 435 -9.13 0.61 -25.71
N GLY A 436 -8.99 0.32 -24.43
CA GLY A 436 -9.89 -0.59 -23.74
C GLY A 436 -11.31 -0.02 -23.79
N PRO A 437 -12.37 -0.84 -23.72
CA PRO A 437 -13.71 -0.33 -23.56
C PRO A 437 -13.76 0.60 -22.34
N THR A 438 -14.60 1.63 -22.40
CA THR A 438 -14.93 2.46 -21.24
C THR A 438 -16.37 2.21 -20.86
N VAL A 439 -16.70 2.27 -19.58
CA VAL A 439 -18.10 2.27 -19.10
C VAL A 439 -18.42 3.62 -18.50
N THR A 440 -19.58 4.14 -18.83
CA THR A 440 -20.17 5.28 -18.15
C THR A 440 -21.47 4.87 -17.48
N MET A 441 -21.77 5.48 -16.33
CA MET A 441 -22.94 5.21 -15.51
C MET A 441 -23.72 6.52 -15.36
N SER A 442 -25.02 6.51 -15.59
CA SER A 442 -25.85 7.70 -15.46
C SER A 442 -27.21 7.37 -14.82
N PRO A 443 -27.56 8.01 -13.70
CA PRO A 443 -26.69 8.84 -12.87
C PRO A 443 -25.52 8.03 -12.30
N ASN A 444 -24.47 8.71 -11.81
CA ASN A 444 -23.29 8.05 -11.23
C ASN A 444 -23.35 8.05 -9.70
N GLY A 445 -24.43 7.47 -9.15
CA GLY A 445 -24.73 7.42 -7.71
C GLY A 445 -25.74 8.46 -7.26
N GLY A 446 -26.03 8.45 -5.95
CA GLY A 446 -26.94 9.38 -5.28
C GLY A 446 -28.41 8.94 -5.27
N TYR A 447 -29.30 9.87 -4.89
CA TYR A 447 -30.73 9.62 -4.80
C TYR A 447 -31.36 9.51 -6.20
N VAL A 448 -32.08 8.42 -6.43
CA VAL A 448 -32.79 8.14 -7.69
C VAL A 448 -34.29 7.95 -7.50
N GLY A 449 -34.75 7.95 -6.25
CA GLY A 449 -36.13 7.68 -5.89
C GLY A 449 -36.55 6.20 -5.98
N PRO A 450 -37.74 5.86 -5.51
CA PRO A 450 -38.30 4.52 -5.62
C PRO A 450 -38.42 4.11 -7.09
N ASN A 451 -37.84 2.96 -7.47
CA ASN A 451 -37.76 2.45 -8.84
C ASN A 451 -36.97 3.37 -9.80
N GLY A 452 -36.06 4.18 -9.30
CA GLY A 452 -35.14 5.00 -10.12
C GLY A 452 -34.34 4.14 -11.08
N GLN A 453 -34.01 4.70 -12.25
CA GLN A 453 -33.35 3.97 -13.34
C GLN A 453 -31.88 4.41 -13.45
N VAL A 454 -31.00 3.42 -13.59
CA VAL A 454 -29.56 3.64 -13.87
C VAL A 454 -29.23 3.08 -15.23
N THR A 455 -28.66 3.90 -16.08
CA THR A 455 -28.22 3.49 -17.43
C THR A 455 -26.70 3.33 -17.46
N LEU A 456 -26.24 2.30 -18.18
CA LEU A 456 -24.85 2.07 -18.46
C LEU A 456 -24.60 2.18 -19.95
N SER A 457 -23.47 2.75 -20.36
CA SER A 457 -23.05 2.75 -21.76
C SER A 457 -21.56 2.43 -21.87
N THR A 458 -21.14 1.91 -23.02
CA THR A 458 -19.74 1.55 -23.29
C THR A 458 -19.31 2.02 -24.66
N THR A 459 -18.03 2.27 -24.85
CA THR A 459 -17.42 2.58 -26.14
C THR A 459 -17.30 1.33 -27.04
N SER A 460 -17.13 0.14 -26.44
CA SER A 460 -17.11 -1.14 -27.17
C SER A 460 -17.34 -2.32 -26.20
N GLY A 461 -17.63 -3.49 -26.74
CA GLY A 461 -17.78 -4.72 -25.98
C GLY A 461 -19.12 -4.84 -25.23
N THR A 462 -19.18 -5.78 -24.31
CA THR A 462 -20.36 -6.11 -23.50
C THR A 462 -20.19 -5.62 -22.07
N ILE A 463 -21.20 -4.94 -21.53
CA ILE A 463 -21.19 -4.50 -20.13
C ILE A 463 -21.70 -5.63 -19.23
N TYR A 464 -20.97 -5.87 -18.15
CA TYR A 464 -21.36 -6.73 -17.04
C TYR A 464 -21.42 -5.91 -15.74
N TYR A 465 -22.41 -6.21 -14.88
CA TYR A 465 -22.58 -5.44 -13.66
C TYR A 465 -23.00 -6.32 -12.46
N THR A 466 -22.85 -5.75 -11.27
CA THR A 466 -23.36 -6.28 -10.01
C THR A 466 -24.15 -5.19 -9.28
N THR A 467 -25.10 -5.58 -8.43
CA THR A 467 -25.93 -4.66 -7.62
C THR A 467 -25.65 -4.77 -6.12
N ASN A 468 -24.70 -5.61 -5.73
CA ASN A 468 -24.32 -5.89 -4.35
C ASN A 468 -22.91 -5.37 -3.98
N GLY A 469 -22.34 -4.48 -4.83
CA GLY A 469 -21.01 -3.92 -4.61
C GLY A 469 -19.82 -4.86 -4.86
N THR A 470 -20.05 -6.13 -5.23
CA THR A 470 -18.94 -7.02 -5.63
C THR A 470 -18.35 -6.60 -6.98
N THR A 471 -17.07 -6.89 -7.21
CA THR A 471 -16.42 -6.61 -8.50
C THR A 471 -17.01 -7.48 -9.59
N PRO A 472 -17.56 -6.88 -10.69
CA PRO A 472 -18.13 -7.65 -11.80
C PRO A 472 -17.05 -8.37 -12.62
N SER A 473 -17.46 -9.46 -13.28
CA SER A 473 -16.66 -10.25 -14.20
C SER A 473 -17.51 -10.67 -15.40
N SER A 474 -16.94 -11.36 -16.38
CA SER A 474 -17.70 -11.95 -17.50
C SER A 474 -18.79 -12.95 -17.08
N GLY A 475 -18.75 -13.45 -15.83
CA GLY A 475 -19.79 -14.29 -15.24
C GLY A 475 -20.88 -13.51 -14.52
N SER A 476 -20.78 -12.18 -14.42
CA SER A 476 -21.78 -11.33 -13.79
C SER A 476 -22.98 -11.06 -14.74
N THR A 477 -24.00 -10.38 -14.23
CA THR A 477 -25.19 -10.04 -15.03
C THR A 477 -24.80 -9.15 -16.21
N GLN A 478 -25.19 -9.56 -17.41
CA GLN A 478 -24.99 -8.74 -18.63
C GLN A 478 -26.00 -7.59 -18.64
N TYR A 479 -25.52 -6.38 -18.92
CA TYR A 479 -26.38 -5.20 -19.07
C TYR A 479 -27.08 -5.23 -20.44
N THR A 480 -28.41 -5.19 -20.43
CA THR A 480 -29.24 -5.18 -21.64
C THR A 480 -30.27 -4.05 -21.65
N SER A 481 -30.60 -3.50 -20.47
CA SER A 481 -31.54 -2.40 -20.28
C SER A 481 -31.24 -1.67 -18.97
N ALA A 482 -31.85 -0.49 -18.79
CA ALA A 482 -31.74 0.30 -17.57
C ALA A 482 -32.00 -0.54 -16.31
N ILE A 483 -31.16 -0.36 -15.30
CA ILE A 483 -31.22 -1.09 -14.02
C ILE A 483 -32.19 -0.34 -13.11
N THR A 484 -33.23 -1.00 -12.65
CA THR A 484 -34.18 -0.41 -11.70
C THR A 484 -33.67 -0.61 -10.28
N ILE A 485 -33.56 0.48 -9.52
CA ILE A 485 -33.14 0.45 -8.12
C ILE A 485 -34.37 0.30 -7.23
N THR A 486 -34.52 -0.90 -6.64
CA THR A 486 -35.65 -1.23 -5.78
C THR A 486 -35.30 -1.27 -4.29
N THR A 487 -34.01 -1.33 -3.96
CA THR A 487 -33.51 -1.41 -2.59
C THR A 487 -32.68 -0.17 -2.29
N ASN A 488 -32.96 0.48 -1.15
CA ASN A 488 -32.16 1.61 -0.69
C ASN A 488 -30.70 1.21 -0.45
N ASN A 489 -29.78 2.13 -0.73
CA ASN A 489 -28.31 1.92 -0.59
C ASN A 489 -27.75 0.81 -1.50
N THR A 490 -28.28 0.68 -2.72
CA THR A 490 -27.81 -0.28 -3.70
C THR A 490 -26.51 0.20 -4.36
N THR A 491 -25.43 -0.57 -4.26
CA THR A 491 -24.16 -0.27 -4.94
C THR A 491 -24.06 -1.07 -6.25
N ILE A 492 -24.09 -0.35 -7.37
CA ILE A 492 -23.80 -0.92 -8.69
C ILE A 492 -22.30 -0.76 -8.98
N LYS A 493 -21.68 -1.86 -9.40
CA LYS A 493 -20.37 -1.84 -10.06
C LYS A 493 -20.51 -2.42 -11.46
N ALA A 494 -19.83 -1.82 -12.44
CA ALA A 494 -19.92 -2.25 -13.84
C ALA A 494 -18.55 -2.21 -14.52
N ILE A 495 -18.35 -3.15 -15.46
CA ILE A 495 -17.22 -3.22 -16.39
C ILE A 495 -17.73 -3.49 -17.81
N ALA A 496 -16.94 -3.08 -18.81
CA ALA A 496 -17.13 -3.55 -20.17
C ALA A 496 -16.00 -4.51 -20.56
N ILE A 497 -16.33 -5.58 -21.28
CA ILE A 497 -15.39 -6.58 -21.79
C ILE A 497 -15.53 -6.65 -23.31
N ASP A 498 -14.41 -6.45 -24.02
CA ASP A 498 -14.30 -6.54 -25.47
C ASP A 498 -13.16 -7.49 -25.82
N GLY A 499 -13.49 -8.75 -26.10
CA GLY A 499 -12.52 -9.82 -26.25
C GLY A 499 -11.68 -10.02 -24.98
N ALA A 500 -10.38 -9.84 -25.07
CA ALA A 500 -9.45 -9.93 -23.94
C ALA A 500 -9.27 -8.61 -23.16
N LYS A 501 -9.94 -7.52 -23.57
CA LYS A 501 -9.81 -6.20 -22.98
C LYS A 501 -10.95 -5.94 -22.00
N GLN A 502 -10.65 -5.29 -20.91
CA GLN A 502 -11.60 -4.92 -19.88
C GLN A 502 -11.45 -3.44 -19.52
N SER A 503 -12.59 -2.76 -19.30
CA SER A 503 -12.60 -1.40 -18.77
C SER A 503 -12.15 -1.37 -17.30
N SER A 504 -11.84 -0.17 -16.80
CA SER A 504 -11.86 0.08 -15.35
C SER A 504 -13.27 -0.18 -14.80
N VAL A 505 -13.34 -0.55 -13.50
CA VAL A 505 -14.62 -0.68 -12.80
C VAL A 505 -15.18 0.72 -12.55
N VAL A 506 -16.43 0.96 -12.97
CA VAL A 506 -17.21 2.11 -12.51
C VAL A 506 -18.09 1.68 -11.36
N SER A 507 -18.28 2.56 -10.36
CA SER A 507 -19.06 2.25 -9.15
C SER A 507 -19.93 3.44 -8.78
N GLY A 508 -21.20 3.18 -8.42
CA GLY A 508 -22.12 4.17 -7.90
C GLY A 508 -23.05 3.56 -6.87
N THR A 509 -23.29 4.26 -5.76
CA THR A 509 -24.26 3.86 -4.73
C THR A 509 -25.52 4.69 -4.88
N PHE A 510 -26.68 4.05 -4.91
CA PHE A 510 -27.99 4.62 -5.23
C PHE A 510 -28.95 4.49 -4.07
N LEU A 511 -29.64 5.59 -3.78
CA LEU A 511 -30.62 5.68 -2.70
C LEU A 511 -32.04 5.79 -3.29
N THR A 512 -32.96 5.00 -2.77
CA THR A 512 -34.41 5.05 -3.09
C THR A 512 -35.19 5.87 -2.08
N GLU A 513 -34.62 6.11 -0.92
CA GLU A 513 -35.14 6.99 0.11
C GLU A 513 -34.28 8.25 0.18
N ARG A 514 -34.90 9.40 0.44
CA ARG A 514 -34.15 10.64 0.65
C ARG A 514 -33.28 10.47 1.89
N PRO A 515 -31.97 10.77 1.83
CA PRO A 515 -31.18 10.88 3.05
C PRO A 515 -31.87 11.84 4.02
N ALA A 516 -31.96 11.49 5.29
CA ALA A 516 -32.22 12.49 6.33
C ALA A 516 -31.22 13.63 6.13
N GLY A 517 -31.60 14.86 6.40
CA GLY A 517 -30.76 16.04 6.13
C GLY A 517 -29.35 15.87 6.67
N LEU A 518 -28.38 16.53 6.05
CA LEU A 518 -26.96 16.50 6.44
C LEU A 518 -26.76 17.38 7.68
N THR A 519 -26.36 16.80 8.79
CA THR A 519 -26.11 17.55 10.03
C THR A 519 -24.64 17.97 10.11
N VAL A 520 -24.42 19.27 10.21
CA VAL A 520 -23.11 19.88 10.38
C VAL A 520 -23.03 20.61 11.71
N SER A 521 -21.91 20.41 12.42
CA SER A 521 -21.68 21.03 13.73
C SER A 521 -20.33 21.75 13.73
N PHE A 522 -20.28 22.88 14.45
CA PHE A 522 -19.08 23.70 14.55
C PHE A 522 -18.87 24.21 15.97
N LYS A 523 -17.69 23.99 16.52
CA LYS A 523 -17.21 24.61 17.75
C LYS A 523 -16.39 25.83 17.40
N ALA A 524 -16.98 27.00 17.62
CA ALA A 524 -16.38 28.27 17.23
C ALA A 524 -15.30 28.74 18.23
N PRO A 525 -14.35 29.60 17.83
CA PRO A 525 -13.52 30.36 18.75
C PRO A 525 -14.34 31.14 19.76
N SER A 526 -13.85 31.26 21.00
CA SER A 526 -14.51 32.01 22.06
C SER A 526 -14.67 33.51 21.75
N THR A 527 -13.97 34.02 20.78
CA THR A 527 -14.04 35.41 20.29
C THR A 527 -15.19 35.66 19.31
N TRP A 528 -15.83 34.62 18.78
CA TRP A 528 -17.00 34.75 17.88
C TRP A 528 -18.29 34.86 18.70
N ASN A 529 -18.99 36.00 18.58
CA ASN A 529 -20.23 36.22 19.31
C ASN A 529 -21.48 35.63 18.64
N SER A 530 -21.39 35.34 17.34
CA SER A 530 -22.39 34.65 16.56
C SER A 530 -21.72 33.82 15.47
N VAL A 531 -22.44 32.83 14.93
CA VAL A 531 -21.97 31.99 13.84
C VAL A 531 -23.04 31.90 12.78
N SER A 532 -22.68 32.16 11.55
CA SER A 532 -23.48 31.88 10.36
C SER A 532 -22.88 30.72 9.55
N LEU A 533 -23.76 29.96 8.91
CA LEU A 533 -23.43 28.88 7.99
C LEU A 533 -23.77 29.31 6.57
N TYR A 534 -22.77 29.46 5.73
CA TYR A 534 -22.89 29.59 4.29
C TYR A 534 -22.61 28.26 3.63
N ALA A 535 -23.46 27.81 2.73
CA ALA A 535 -23.31 26.51 2.08
C ALA A 535 -23.71 26.55 0.60
N TRP A 536 -23.01 25.78 -0.22
CA TRP A 536 -23.24 25.65 -1.66
C TRP A 536 -22.91 24.24 -2.19
N THR A 537 -23.44 23.93 -3.37
CA THR A 537 -23.17 22.66 -4.05
C THR A 537 -22.49 22.88 -5.40
N GLY A 538 -21.69 21.92 -5.86
CA GLY A 538 -21.09 21.80 -7.18
C GLY A 538 -20.65 23.11 -7.84
N SER A 539 -21.40 23.61 -8.78
CA SER A 539 -21.13 24.82 -9.57
C SER A 539 -21.59 26.13 -8.88
N ASN A 540 -21.37 26.28 -7.58
CA ASN A 540 -21.68 27.45 -6.79
C ASN A 540 -23.21 27.75 -6.64
N THR A 541 -24.04 26.72 -6.56
CA THR A 541 -25.44 26.87 -6.21
C THR A 541 -25.58 27.05 -4.71
N GLU A 542 -25.88 28.28 -4.28
CA GLU A 542 -26.16 28.62 -2.87
C GLU A 542 -27.41 27.88 -2.38
N ILE A 543 -27.35 27.29 -1.19
CA ILE A 543 -28.47 26.49 -0.65
C ILE A 543 -29.03 27.02 0.66
N LEU A 544 -28.31 27.87 1.39
CA LEU A 544 -28.74 28.48 2.65
C LEU A 544 -28.85 30.01 2.54
N GLY A 545 -29.05 30.54 1.32
CA GLY A 545 -29.14 31.98 1.04
C GLY A 545 -27.78 32.62 0.75
N ALA A 546 -27.81 33.90 0.41
CA ALA A 546 -26.63 34.70 0.11
C ALA A 546 -25.74 34.87 1.34
N TRP A 547 -24.44 35.16 1.09
CA TRP A 547 -23.49 35.48 2.15
C TRP A 547 -24.04 36.51 3.14
N PRO A 548 -23.87 36.31 4.48
CA PRO A 548 -23.09 35.32 5.21
C PRO A 548 -23.83 34.00 5.49
N GLY A 549 -24.98 33.73 4.89
CA GLY A 549 -25.78 32.53 5.08
C GLY A 549 -26.73 32.57 6.27
N THR A 550 -27.07 31.40 6.78
CA THR A 550 -28.06 31.26 7.89
C THR A 550 -27.37 31.38 9.24
N VAL A 551 -27.87 32.24 10.12
CA VAL A 551 -27.37 32.39 11.51
C VAL A 551 -27.75 31.15 12.32
N LEU A 552 -26.79 30.62 13.03
CA LEU A 552 -26.94 29.39 13.82
C LEU A 552 -27.21 29.72 15.31
N THR A 553 -27.97 28.86 15.96
CA THR A 553 -28.17 28.91 17.41
C THR A 553 -27.19 27.93 18.09
N LYS A 554 -26.48 28.43 19.13
CA LYS A 554 -25.57 27.62 19.93
C LYS A 554 -26.33 26.65 20.84
N SER A 555 -25.96 25.40 20.84
CA SER A 555 -26.42 24.36 21.77
C SER A 555 -25.23 23.66 22.42
N GLY A 556 -25.07 23.79 23.73
CA GLY A 556 -23.86 23.39 24.41
C GLY A 556 -22.63 24.16 23.90
N ASP A 557 -21.60 23.46 23.48
CA ASP A 557 -20.38 24.05 22.93
C ASP A 557 -20.43 24.27 21.41
N TYR A 558 -21.49 23.77 20.74
CA TYR A 558 -21.55 23.69 19.28
C TYR A 558 -22.65 24.53 18.67
N TYR A 559 -22.42 25.01 17.44
CA TYR A 559 -23.41 25.51 16.52
C TYR A 559 -23.74 24.42 15.51
N THR A 560 -25.00 23.97 15.49
CA THR A 560 -25.41 22.80 14.68
C THR A 560 -26.54 23.19 13.73
N TYR A 561 -26.48 22.67 12.52
CA TYR A 561 -27.52 22.82 11.51
C TYR A 561 -27.71 21.54 10.71
N THR A 562 -28.97 21.19 10.44
CA THR A 562 -29.29 20.07 9.54
C THR A 562 -29.75 20.64 8.20
N ILE A 563 -28.91 20.48 7.19
CA ILE A 563 -29.14 20.93 5.82
C ILE A 563 -30.12 19.97 5.16
N THR A 564 -31.30 20.45 4.86
CA THR A 564 -32.39 19.70 4.19
C THR A 564 -32.71 20.26 2.80
N GLU A 565 -32.08 21.36 2.41
CA GLU A 565 -32.37 22.15 1.20
C GLU A 565 -31.75 21.52 -0.06
N THR A 566 -30.84 20.56 0.11
CA THR A 566 -30.24 19.86 -1.01
C THR A 566 -29.98 18.40 -0.71
N GLU A 567 -30.04 17.58 -1.75
CA GLU A 567 -29.63 16.18 -1.74
C GLU A 567 -28.28 15.97 -2.46
N VAL A 568 -27.75 17.05 -3.06
CA VAL A 568 -26.46 17.02 -3.74
C VAL A 568 -25.33 16.94 -2.71
N ARG A 569 -24.41 15.99 -2.88
CA ARG A 569 -23.23 15.80 -2.05
C ARG A 569 -21.97 15.77 -2.93
N PRO A 570 -20.82 16.22 -2.45
CA PRO A 570 -20.62 16.90 -1.18
C PRO A 570 -21.26 18.28 -1.14
N VAL A 571 -21.56 18.75 0.07
CA VAL A 571 -21.94 20.16 0.34
C VAL A 571 -20.67 20.88 0.77
N ASN A 572 -20.42 22.03 0.16
CA ASN A 572 -19.35 22.94 0.56
C ASN A 572 -19.88 23.95 1.58
N ILE A 573 -19.06 24.29 2.57
CA ILE A 573 -19.48 24.99 3.76
C ILE A 573 -18.44 26.01 4.19
N ILE A 574 -18.89 27.18 4.66
CA ILE A 574 -18.10 28.14 5.43
C ILE A 574 -18.89 28.48 6.70
N PHE A 575 -18.28 28.30 7.86
CA PHE A 575 -18.73 28.94 9.09
C PHE A 575 -18.06 30.30 9.21
N ASN A 576 -18.81 31.31 9.57
CA ASN A 576 -18.32 32.68 9.71
C ASN A 576 -18.94 33.38 10.94
N ASP A 577 -18.33 34.46 11.40
CA ASP A 577 -18.79 35.21 12.58
C ASP A 577 -19.90 36.24 12.26
N ASN A 578 -20.80 35.92 11.34
CA ASN A 578 -21.89 36.73 10.85
C ASN A 578 -21.41 38.03 10.18
N ASP A 579 -20.43 37.90 9.30
CA ASP A 579 -19.81 38.97 8.50
C ASP A 579 -18.96 39.99 9.28
N ASN A 580 -18.44 39.60 10.46
CA ASN A 580 -17.52 40.44 11.23
C ASN A 580 -16.03 40.26 10.86
N GLY A 581 -15.74 39.62 9.75
CA GLY A 581 -14.41 39.52 9.19
C GLY A 581 -13.65 38.24 9.54
N HIS A 582 -14.29 37.25 10.16
CA HIS A 582 -13.69 35.96 10.46
C HIS A 582 -14.52 34.83 9.85
N GLN A 583 -13.83 33.85 9.30
CA GLN A 583 -14.45 32.66 8.68
C GLN A 583 -13.54 31.44 8.73
N THR A 584 -14.11 30.26 8.45
CA THR A 584 -13.32 29.07 8.14
C THR A 584 -12.79 29.13 6.71
N ILE A 585 -11.81 28.29 6.41
CA ILE A 585 -11.56 27.89 5.01
C ILE A 585 -12.82 27.24 4.43
N ASP A 586 -12.83 27.04 3.12
CA ASP A 586 -13.86 26.21 2.47
C ASP A 586 -13.76 24.78 3.01
N LEU A 587 -14.85 24.31 3.61
CA LEU A 587 -15.02 22.95 4.13
C LEU A 587 -15.93 22.18 3.18
N SER A 588 -15.84 20.85 3.18
CA SER A 588 -16.68 20.02 2.31
C SER A 588 -16.99 18.69 2.99
N THR A 589 -18.24 18.24 2.93
CA THR A 589 -18.64 16.94 3.48
C THR A 589 -19.80 16.30 2.71
N SER A 590 -19.79 14.97 2.69
CA SER A 590 -20.90 14.16 2.16
C SER A 590 -21.76 13.54 3.25
N ASP A 591 -21.29 13.52 4.49
CA ASP A 591 -21.92 12.88 5.63
C ASP A 591 -21.99 13.87 6.81
N ASP A 592 -22.74 13.52 7.86
CA ASP A 592 -22.78 14.29 9.10
C ASP A 592 -21.35 14.54 9.60
N HIS A 593 -21.04 15.80 9.89
CA HIS A 593 -19.68 16.16 10.24
C HIS A 593 -19.62 17.27 11.28
N CYS A 594 -18.60 17.21 12.12
CA CYS A 594 -18.32 18.20 13.13
C CYS A 594 -16.89 18.76 12.97
N TRP A 595 -16.77 20.09 13.07
CA TRP A 595 -15.49 20.78 13.04
C TRP A 595 -15.23 21.57 14.32
N ASP A 596 -14.01 21.45 14.86
CA ASP A 596 -13.53 22.24 16.00
C ASP A 596 -12.61 23.36 15.52
N GLY A 597 -13.09 24.59 15.59
CA GLY A 597 -12.35 25.80 15.29
C GLY A 597 -11.92 26.58 16.56
N SER A 598 -12.14 26.04 17.76
CA SER A 598 -11.97 26.77 19.02
C SER A 598 -10.56 27.29 19.29
N ALA A 599 -9.54 26.67 18.71
CA ALA A 599 -8.13 27.08 18.77
C ALA A 599 -7.75 28.17 17.75
N GLY A 600 -8.64 28.52 16.81
CA GLY A 600 -8.37 29.47 15.73
C GLY A 600 -8.32 30.92 16.24
N THR A 601 -7.30 31.70 15.82
CA THR A 601 -7.08 33.10 16.25
C THR A 601 -7.00 34.11 15.12
N GLY A 602 -7.05 33.67 13.86
CA GLY A 602 -6.93 34.53 12.68
C GLY A 602 -8.28 34.89 12.02
N ALA A 603 -8.27 35.77 11.04
CA ALA A 603 -9.45 36.10 10.23
C ALA A 603 -9.96 34.90 9.41
N ILE A 604 -9.06 34.03 8.97
CA ILE A 604 -9.39 32.75 8.31
C ILE A 604 -8.83 31.63 9.19
N ILE A 605 -9.70 30.75 9.66
CA ILE A 605 -9.32 29.63 10.52
C ILE A 605 -9.41 28.30 9.77
N ARG A 606 -8.56 27.35 10.16
CA ARG A 606 -8.57 25.97 9.70
C ARG A 606 -9.01 25.08 10.85
N PRO A 607 -10.31 24.74 10.94
CA PRO A 607 -10.78 23.88 12.00
C PRO A 607 -10.30 22.44 11.78
N THR A 608 -10.12 21.71 12.86
CA THR A 608 -9.95 20.26 12.83
C THR A 608 -11.31 19.57 12.89
N THR A 609 -11.39 18.29 12.55
CA THR A 609 -12.57 17.47 12.87
C THR A 609 -12.76 17.48 14.38
N CYS A 610 -14.00 17.62 14.87
CA CYS A 610 -14.27 17.44 16.31
C CYS A 610 -13.78 16.06 16.72
N ASP A 611 -13.28 15.97 17.94
CA ASP A 611 -12.99 14.66 18.52
C ASP A 611 -14.22 13.77 18.33
N VAL A 612 -14.03 12.62 17.71
CA VAL A 612 -15.08 11.61 17.56
C VAL A 612 -15.65 11.36 18.96
N GLU A 613 -16.98 11.32 19.11
CA GLU A 613 -17.56 10.94 20.41
C GLU A 613 -16.83 9.70 20.92
N PRO A 614 -16.25 9.74 22.13
CA PRO A 614 -15.44 8.66 22.63
C PRO A 614 -16.27 7.36 22.61
N SER A 615 -15.82 6.38 21.86
CA SER A 615 -16.42 5.05 21.84
C SER A 615 -15.86 4.22 22.98
N ASN A 616 -16.60 3.21 23.44
CA ASN A 616 -16.08 2.25 24.39
C ASN A 616 -15.01 1.38 23.70
N ILE A 617 -13.73 1.66 23.96
CA ILE A 617 -12.61 0.87 23.49
C ILE A 617 -12.22 -0.13 24.56
N THR A 618 -12.20 -1.40 24.22
CA THR A 618 -11.75 -2.48 25.12
C THR A 618 -10.49 -3.09 24.55
N ILE A 619 -9.40 -3.05 25.31
CA ILE A 619 -8.17 -3.78 24.99
C ILE A 619 -8.08 -4.99 25.92
N LYS A 620 -7.92 -6.17 25.35
CA LYS A 620 -7.81 -7.45 26.06
C LYS A 620 -6.46 -8.09 25.83
N LEU A 621 -5.75 -8.41 26.90
CA LEU A 621 -4.52 -9.18 26.86
C LEU A 621 -4.83 -10.66 27.20
N LYS A 622 -4.49 -11.57 26.30
CA LYS A 622 -4.62 -13.02 26.50
C LYS A 622 -3.76 -13.49 27.66
N ASN A 623 -4.28 -14.40 28.48
CA ASN A 623 -3.51 -15.00 29.56
C ASN A 623 -2.19 -15.59 29.07
N HIS A 624 -1.14 -15.41 29.84
CA HIS A 624 0.23 -15.78 29.49
C HIS A 624 1.04 -16.16 30.75
N GLU A 625 2.19 -16.82 30.58
CA GLU A 625 3.05 -17.30 31.67
C GLU A 625 4.29 -16.43 31.94
N TYR A 626 4.48 -15.35 31.17
CA TYR A 626 5.71 -14.54 31.21
C TYR A 626 5.83 -13.69 32.48
N PHE A 627 4.69 -13.16 32.96
CA PHE A 627 4.63 -12.44 34.26
C PHE A 627 3.19 -12.45 34.82
N SER A 628 3.05 -12.17 36.10
CA SER A 628 1.75 -12.07 36.77
C SER A 628 1.14 -10.70 36.47
N THR A 629 0.23 -10.62 35.48
CA THR A 629 -0.46 -9.37 35.17
C THR A 629 -1.42 -8.98 36.28
N SER A 630 -1.21 -7.83 36.89
CA SER A 630 -2.06 -7.32 37.98
C SER A 630 -2.65 -5.95 37.71
N ASN A 631 -2.03 -5.17 36.85
CA ASN A 631 -2.42 -3.78 36.55
C ASN A 631 -2.40 -3.49 35.04
N CYS A 632 -3.21 -2.51 34.66
CA CYS A 632 -3.17 -1.91 33.34
C CYS A 632 -3.07 -0.40 33.48
N HIS A 633 -1.97 0.16 33.00
CA HIS A 633 -1.72 1.59 32.97
C HIS A 633 -2.23 2.19 31.66
N ILE A 634 -3.08 3.20 31.77
CA ILE A 634 -3.45 4.06 30.62
C ILE A 634 -2.38 5.15 30.53
N VAL A 635 -1.73 5.27 29.37
CA VAL A 635 -0.63 6.23 29.17
C VAL A 635 -1.13 7.65 29.44
N GLY A 636 -0.43 8.36 30.34
CA GLY A 636 -0.83 9.68 30.83
C GLY A 636 -1.55 9.68 32.18
N ALA A 637 -1.91 8.53 32.73
CA ALA A 637 -2.44 8.38 34.09
C ALA A 637 -1.33 8.01 35.09
N ASP A 638 -1.70 7.86 36.39
CA ASP A 638 -0.76 7.48 37.43
C ASP A 638 -0.32 6.02 37.31
N TRP A 639 0.97 5.77 37.41
CA TRP A 639 1.56 4.43 37.43
C TRP A 639 1.32 3.73 38.77
N PRO A 640 1.07 2.40 38.84
CA PRO A 640 1.05 1.37 37.77
C PRO A 640 -0.31 1.20 37.07
N GLY A 641 -1.27 2.09 37.29
CA GLY A 641 -2.59 2.05 36.68
C GLY A 641 -3.62 1.22 37.46
N ALA A 642 -4.76 0.97 36.80
CA ALA A 642 -5.88 0.25 37.41
C ALA A 642 -5.57 -1.25 37.58
N THR A 643 -6.05 -1.84 38.66
CA THR A 643 -5.96 -3.29 38.87
C THR A 643 -6.83 -4.05 37.86
N VAL A 644 -6.25 -5.08 37.24
CA VAL A 644 -6.95 -5.97 36.32
C VAL A 644 -6.89 -7.41 36.83
N ALA A 645 -7.90 -8.20 36.56
CA ALA A 645 -7.99 -9.61 36.87
C ALA A 645 -8.25 -10.44 35.61
N LEU A 646 -7.79 -11.70 35.61
CA LEU A 646 -8.06 -12.63 34.57
C LEU A 646 -9.57 -12.96 34.50
N GLY A 647 -10.21 -12.66 33.40
CA GLY A 647 -11.60 -12.99 33.14
C GLY A 647 -11.83 -14.49 32.88
N GLN A 648 -13.08 -14.92 32.95
CA GLN A 648 -13.48 -16.30 32.60
C GLN A 648 -13.24 -16.62 31.10
N ASP A 649 -13.10 -15.58 30.29
CA ASP A 649 -12.78 -15.64 28.86
C ASP A 649 -11.28 -15.84 28.59
N GLY A 650 -10.47 -15.96 29.64
CA GLY A 650 -9.02 -16.14 29.54
C GLY A 650 -8.22 -14.88 29.20
N PHE A 651 -8.82 -13.69 29.36
CA PHE A 651 -8.17 -12.41 29.06
C PHE A 651 -8.16 -11.47 30.27
N TYR A 652 -7.10 -10.65 30.37
CA TYR A 652 -7.10 -9.44 31.18
C TYR A 652 -7.67 -8.30 30.37
N SER A 653 -8.60 -7.51 30.90
CA SER A 653 -9.33 -6.52 30.11
C SER A 653 -9.26 -5.14 30.76
N ILE A 654 -9.11 -4.11 29.91
CA ILE A 654 -9.36 -2.71 30.26
C ILE A 654 -10.36 -2.14 29.27
N ASN A 655 -11.33 -1.39 29.77
CA ASN A 655 -12.36 -0.74 28.98
C ASN A 655 -12.46 0.72 29.39
N THR A 656 -12.45 1.62 28.46
CA THR A 656 -12.67 3.05 28.71
C THR A 656 -13.32 3.69 27.49
N THR A 657 -13.99 4.80 27.74
CA THR A 657 -14.56 5.64 26.68
C THR A 657 -13.49 6.62 26.21
N ALA A 658 -13.02 6.43 24.99
CA ALA A 658 -11.93 7.22 24.41
C ALA A 658 -12.04 7.23 22.86
N THR A 659 -11.32 8.14 22.21
CA THR A 659 -11.13 8.15 20.74
C THR A 659 -9.99 7.24 20.33
N SER A 660 -8.98 7.12 21.20
CA SER A 660 -7.90 6.13 21.12
C SER A 660 -7.49 5.71 22.52
N LEU A 661 -6.98 4.50 22.66
CA LEU A 661 -6.56 3.95 23.93
C LEU A 661 -5.13 3.42 23.85
N ASN A 662 -4.25 3.97 24.68
CA ASN A 662 -2.86 3.54 24.82
C ASN A 662 -2.65 2.94 26.20
N VAL A 663 -2.29 1.67 26.28
CA VAL A 663 -2.17 0.97 27.57
C VAL A 663 -0.90 0.13 27.68
N ILE A 664 -0.51 -0.12 28.94
CA ILE A 664 0.58 -1.02 29.31
C ILE A 664 0.06 -1.97 30.39
N PHE A 665 -0.02 -3.25 30.11
CA PHE A 665 -0.29 -4.26 31.14
C PHE A 665 1.01 -4.56 31.90
N ASN A 666 0.95 -4.63 33.26
CA ASN A 666 2.12 -4.76 34.09
C ASN A 666 1.84 -5.59 35.35
N ASN A 667 2.90 -5.89 36.11
CA ASN A 667 2.85 -6.68 37.36
C ASN A 667 2.84 -5.83 38.61
N GLY A 668 2.20 -4.69 38.61
CA GLY A 668 2.08 -3.80 39.77
C GLY A 668 3.33 -2.95 40.03
N GLY A 669 4.12 -2.65 39.00
CA GLY A 669 5.34 -1.83 39.14
C GLY A 669 6.62 -2.61 39.50
N ASN A 670 6.62 -3.93 39.34
CA ASN A 670 7.76 -4.80 39.70
C ASN A 670 8.68 -5.14 38.50
N GLY A 671 8.79 -4.26 37.50
CA GLY A 671 9.77 -4.34 36.43
C GLY A 671 9.44 -5.29 35.30
N LYS A 672 8.18 -5.75 35.14
CA LYS A 672 7.71 -6.55 34.01
C LYS A 672 6.41 -5.98 33.47
N GLN A 673 6.37 -5.73 32.18
CA GLN A 673 5.21 -5.09 31.50
C GLN A 673 5.17 -5.38 30.01
N THR A 674 4.05 -5.07 29.35
CA THR A 674 3.99 -5.03 27.87
C THR A 674 4.67 -3.77 27.35
N THR A 675 5.06 -3.76 26.10
CA THR A 675 5.21 -2.50 25.35
C THR A 675 3.84 -1.82 25.25
N THR A 676 3.81 -0.54 24.90
CA THR A 676 2.53 0.19 24.76
C THR A 676 1.66 -0.48 23.69
N ILE A 677 0.42 -0.77 24.06
CA ILE A 677 -0.62 -1.28 23.14
C ILE A 677 -1.52 -0.11 22.79
N SER A 678 -1.60 0.26 21.53
CA SER A 678 -2.35 1.42 21.03
C SER A 678 -3.47 0.96 20.10
N SER A 679 -4.70 1.46 20.33
CA SER A 679 -5.82 1.19 19.43
C SER A 679 -6.89 2.26 19.46
N GLU A 680 -7.56 2.47 18.35
CA GLU A 680 -8.77 3.30 18.19
C GLU A 680 -10.05 2.47 18.21
N THR A 681 -9.93 1.15 18.23
CA THR A 681 -11.04 0.19 18.28
C THR A 681 -10.78 -0.87 19.34
N SER A 682 -11.80 -1.64 19.70
CA SER A 682 -11.61 -2.76 20.63
C SER A 682 -10.80 -3.87 19.97
N ILE A 683 -9.71 -4.30 20.65
CA ILE A 683 -8.78 -5.34 20.16
C ILE A 683 -8.45 -6.35 21.24
N CYS A 684 -7.99 -7.53 20.80
CA CYS A 684 -7.39 -8.53 21.66
C CYS A 684 -5.96 -8.80 21.23
N VAL A 685 -5.05 -8.92 22.18
CA VAL A 685 -3.63 -9.13 21.93
C VAL A 685 -3.10 -10.32 22.73
N GLN A 686 -2.03 -10.93 22.24
CA GLN A 686 -1.26 -11.93 22.97
C GLN A 686 0.22 -11.55 22.94
N LEU A 687 0.97 -12.01 23.96
CA LEU A 687 2.41 -11.79 23.99
C LEU A 687 3.11 -12.79 23.07
N THR A 688 4.13 -12.28 22.35
CA THR A 688 4.95 -13.11 21.45
C THR A 688 6.01 -13.93 22.20
N GLY A 689 6.27 -13.61 23.47
CA GLY A 689 7.37 -14.16 24.27
C GLY A 689 8.68 -13.40 24.10
N GLU A 690 8.75 -12.49 23.14
CA GLU A 690 9.91 -11.62 22.94
C GLU A 690 9.93 -10.49 23.98
N THR A 691 11.14 -10.09 24.38
CA THR A 691 11.34 -9.06 25.41
C THR A 691 12.31 -7.98 24.94
N SER A 692 12.09 -6.77 25.46
CA SER A 692 13.03 -5.66 25.44
C SER A 692 13.15 -5.06 26.85
N GLN A 693 13.95 -4.02 27.03
CA GLN A 693 13.96 -3.25 28.27
C GLN A 693 13.56 -1.81 27.96
N ASP A 694 12.79 -1.20 28.86
CA ASP A 694 12.48 0.23 28.77
C ASP A 694 13.62 1.09 29.37
N GLU A 695 13.47 2.40 29.31
CA GLU A 695 14.44 3.39 29.84
C GLU A 695 14.69 3.27 31.35
N TYR A 696 13.81 2.58 32.11
CA TYR A 696 13.91 2.33 33.51
C TYR A 696 14.42 0.90 33.83
N SER A 697 14.91 0.17 32.85
CA SER A 697 15.39 -1.21 32.94
C SER A 697 14.30 -2.23 33.29
N ASN A 698 13.02 -1.92 33.06
CA ASN A 698 11.95 -2.91 33.17
C ASN A 698 11.97 -3.85 31.97
N THR A 699 11.68 -5.12 32.17
CA THR A 699 11.50 -6.08 31.08
C THR A 699 10.15 -5.84 30.41
N THR A 700 10.15 -5.43 29.16
CA THR A 700 8.95 -5.22 28.36
C THR A 700 8.74 -6.38 27.40
N TYR A 701 7.49 -6.83 27.26
CA TYR A 701 7.10 -7.94 26.38
C TYR A 701 6.37 -7.40 25.15
N LEU A 702 6.77 -7.89 23.99
CA LEU A 702 6.12 -7.57 22.71
C LEU A 702 4.79 -8.31 22.58
N TRP A 703 3.87 -7.73 21.85
CA TRP A 703 2.53 -8.26 21.62
C TRP A 703 2.19 -8.30 20.13
N GLU A 704 1.19 -9.13 19.79
CA GLU A 704 0.54 -9.18 18.48
C GLU A 704 -0.97 -9.28 18.66
N GLU A 705 -1.73 -8.89 17.66
CA GLU A 705 -3.19 -9.06 17.69
C GLU A 705 -3.58 -10.54 17.65
N THR A 706 -4.63 -10.88 18.39
CA THR A 706 -5.22 -12.22 18.43
C THR A 706 -6.74 -12.14 18.38
N SER A 707 -7.41 -13.26 18.14
CA SER A 707 -8.86 -13.31 18.09
C SER A 707 -9.48 -13.01 19.46
N CYS A 708 -10.46 -12.11 19.50
CA CYS A 708 -11.23 -11.83 20.71
C CYS A 708 -12.21 -12.97 21.02
N PRO A 709 -12.42 -13.29 22.32
CA PRO A 709 -13.46 -14.26 22.71
C PRO A 709 -14.83 -13.81 22.17
N GLY A 710 -15.52 -14.72 21.45
CA GLY A 710 -16.84 -14.47 20.88
C GLY A 710 -16.84 -13.82 19.49
N THR A 711 -15.68 -13.50 18.89
CA THR A 711 -15.55 -12.96 17.52
C THR A 711 -14.93 -13.93 16.52
N ALA A 712 -14.33 -15.02 16.96
CA ALA A 712 -13.78 -16.05 16.09
C ALA A 712 -14.43 -17.40 16.33
N VAL A 713 -14.73 -18.10 15.25
CA VAL A 713 -14.84 -19.56 15.26
C VAL A 713 -13.42 -20.08 15.54
N ASP A 714 -13.23 -20.73 16.66
CA ASP A 714 -11.95 -21.30 17.08
C ASP A 714 -11.51 -22.34 16.03
N GLU A 715 -10.43 -22.06 15.29
CA GLU A 715 -9.80 -23.06 14.42
C GLU A 715 -8.95 -24.03 15.24
N THR A 716 -9.58 -24.71 16.20
CA THR A 716 -8.97 -25.90 16.79
C THR A 716 -9.39 -27.10 15.94
N ILE A 717 -8.41 -27.83 15.41
CA ILE A 717 -8.46 -29.12 14.69
C ILE A 717 -9.91 -29.52 14.38
N GLN A 718 -10.46 -29.00 13.29
CA GLN A 718 -11.81 -29.28 12.88
C GLN A 718 -11.84 -30.71 12.36
N SER A 719 -12.66 -31.56 12.98
CA SER A 719 -13.24 -32.70 12.26
C SER A 719 -13.78 -32.15 10.94
N GLU A 720 -13.30 -32.67 9.80
CA GLU A 720 -13.72 -32.17 8.49
C GLU A 720 -15.21 -32.37 8.31
N VAL A 721 -16.01 -31.34 8.52
CA VAL A 721 -17.46 -31.38 8.29
C VAL A 721 -17.75 -30.87 6.90
N ASN A 722 -18.23 -31.69 6.01
CA ASN A 722 -18.61 -31.33 4.64
C ASN A 722 -20.13 -31.52 4.42
N ILE A 723 -20.72 -30.61 3.63
CA ILE A 723 -22.14 -30.75 3.24
C ILE A 723 -22.23 -30.85 1.71
N TYR A 724 -23.03 -31.83 1.24
CA TYR A 724 -23.20 -32.06 -0.20
C TYR A 724 -24.59 -32.63 -0.53
N PRO A 725 -25.09 -32.44 -1.76
CA PRO A 725 -24.56 -31.53 -2.74
C PRO A 725 -24.73 -30.06 -2.33
N ASN A 726 -23.77 -29.25 -2.64
CA ASN A 726 -23.87 -27.80 -2.46
C ASN A 726 -23.32 -27.12 -3.74
N PRO A 727 -24.17 -26.53 -4.59
CA PRO A 727 -25.60 -26.27 -4.44
C PRO A 727 -26.48 -27.52 -4.46
N THR A 728 -27.64 -27.49 -3.74
CA THR A 728 -28.63 -28.57 -3.64
C THR A 728 -29.93 -28.24 -4.35
N SER A 729 -30.66 -29.26 -4.77
CA SER A 729 -32.07 -29.16 -5.17
C SER A 729 -33.06 -29.46 -4.01
N GLY A 730 -32.55 -29.84 -2.84
CA GLY A 730 -33.37 -30.08 -1.63
C GLY A 730 -32.72 -31.00 -0.61
N ILE A 731 -32.33 -32.19 -0.99
CA ILE A 731 -31.70 -33.15 -0.07
C ILE A 731 -30.22 -32.81 0.10
N VAL A 732 -29.77 -32.79 1.35
CA VAL A 732 -28.39 -32.47 1.76
C VAL A 732 -27.89 -33.54 2.72
N SER A 733 -26.67 -34.01 2.49
CA SER A 733 -25.94 -34.90 3.38
C SER A 733 -24.78 -34.17 4.07
N ILE A 734 -24.57 -34.47 5.34
CA ILE A 734 -23.45 -34.00 6.14
C ILE A 734 -22.47 -35.16 6.28
N GLN A 735 -21.24 -34.95 5.88
CA GLN A 735 -20.13 -35.87 6.12
C GLN A 735 -19.25 -35.29 7.23
N CYS A 736 -19.12 -36.01 8.33
CA CYS A 736 -18.20 -35.73 9.42
C CYS A 736 -17.83 -37.04 10.13
N ASP A 737 -16.68 -37.03 10.81
CA ASP A 737 -16.18 -38.20 11.54
C ASP A 737 -16.74 -38.30 12.96
N GLU A 738 -17.56 -37.35 13.40
CA GLU A 738 -18.20 -37.30 14.71
C GLU A 738 -19.71 -37.38 14.61
N GLU A 739 -20.34 -37.85 15.71
CA GLU A 739 -21.79 -37.89 15.78
C GLU A 739 -22.42 -36.51 15.91
N ILE A 740 -23.45 -36.27 15.09
CA ILE A 740 -24.19 -35.00 15.06
C ILE A 740 -25.20 -34.99 16.22
N ALA A 741 -25.12 -33.94 17.04
CA ALA A 741 -26.06 -33.69 18.12
C ALA A 741 -27.31 -32.94 17.63
N ASN A 742 -27.11 -31.91 16.78
CA ASN A 742 -28.20 -31.13 16.21
C ASN A 742 -27.81 -30.50 14.88
N VAL A 743 -28.77 -30.28 13.98
CA VAL A 743 -28.62 -29.54 12.71
C VAL A 743 -29.74 -28.54 12.61
N ILE A 744 -29.40 -27.25 12.45
CA ILE A 744 -30.36 -26.17 12.23
C ILE A 744 -30.03 -25.51 10.89
N VAL A 745 -31.03 -25.35 10.02
CA VAL A 745 -30.90 -24.57 8.78
C VAL A 745 -31.66 -23.27 8.92
N ARG A 746 -30.97 -22.15 8.64
CA ARG A 746 -31.55 -20.80 8.69
C ARG A 746 -31.46 -20.10 7.35
N ASP A 747 -32.47 -19.27 7.06
CA ASP A 747 -32.44 -18.34 5.94
C ASP A 747 -31.55 -17.10 6.26
N MET A 748 -31.42 -16.19 5.29
CA MET A 748 -30.66 -14.95 5.41
C MET A 748 -31.19 -13.97 6.47
N SER A 749 -32.44 -14.15 6.91
CA SER A 749 -33.09 -13.37 7.98
C SER A 749 -33.03 -14.09 9.33
N ALA A 750 -32.18 -15.14 9.45
CA ALA A 750 -32.01 -15.97 10.62
C ALA A 750 -33.27 -16.80 11.03
N ASN A 751 -34.31 -16.86 10.20
CA ASN A 751 -35.47 -17.72 10.46
C ASN A 751 -35.06 -19.18 10.31
N ARG A 752 -35.52 -20.01 11.23
CA ARG A 752 -35.29 -21.46 11.21
C ARG A 752 -36.15 -22.14 10.15
N ILE A 753 -35.51 -22.82 9.19
CA ILE A 753 -36.13 -23.55 8.08
C ILE A 753 -36.23 -25.04 8.38
N TYR A 754 -35.21 -25.59 9.04
CA TYR A 754 -35.11 -26.98 9.42
C TYR A 754 -34.41 -27.12 10.77
N GLU A 755 -34.79 -28.14 11.55
CA GLU A 755 -34.06 -28.59 12.73
C GLU A 755 -34.20 -30.10 12.88
N GLY A 756 -33.08 -30.77 13.17
CA GLY A 756 -33.01 -32.21 13.36
C GLY A 756 -31.63 -32.67 13.80
N ASN A 757 -31.40 -33.95 13.96
CA ASN A 757 -30.11 -34.54 14.35
C ASN A 757 -29.59 -35.55 13.33
N SER A 758 -30.16 -35.57 12.14
CA SER A 758 -29.76 -36.48 11.07
C SER A 758 -28.63 -35.91 10.23
N SER A 759 -27.71 -36.78 9.83
CA SER A 759 -26.69 -36.44 8.83
C SER A 759 -27.27 -36.21 7.41
N ASN A 760 -28.58 -36.49 7.22
CA ASN A 760 -29.28 -36.20 5.99
C ASN A 760 -30.55 -35.42 6.30
N PHE A 761 -30.77 -34.31 5.60
CA PHE A 761 -31.96 -33.50 5.77
C PHE A 761 -32.47 -32.97 4.41
N ASP A 762 -33.77 -32.66 4.36
CA ASP A 762 -34.42 -32.18 3.14
C ASP A 762 -35.02 -30.80 3.33
N ILE A 763 -34.60 -29.89 2.46
CA ILE A 763 -35.13 -28.53 2.33
C ILE A 763 -35.75 -28.29 0.94
N SER A 764 -36.23 -29.34 0.27
CA SER A 764 -36.85 -29.23 -1.06
C SER A 764 -38.03 -28.24 -1.09
N PHE A 765 -38.72 -28.09 0.04
CA PHE A 765 -39.81 -27.14 0.24
C PHE A 765 -39.38 -25.68 0.36
N ALA A 766 -38.08 -25.42 0.60
CA ALA A 766 -37.56 -24.08 0.75
C ALA A 766 -37.30 -23.39 -0.61
N SER A 767 -37.45 -22.09 -0.69
CA SER A 767 -37.22 -21.31 -1.93
C SER A 767 -35.74 -21.33 -2.35
N PRO A 768 -35.45 -21.19 -3.65
CA PRO A 768 -34.05 -21.01 -4.10
C PRO A 768 -33.42 -19.81 -3.44
N ALA A 769 -32.40 -20.03 -2.60
CA ALA A 769 -31.70 -19.00 -1.83
C ALA A 769 -30.43 -19.57 -1.20
N MET A 770 -29.70 -18.70 -0.49
CA MET A 770 -28.62 -19.10 0.39
C MET A 770 -29.15 -19.35 1.81
N TYR A 771 -28.66 -20.41 2.43
CA TYR A 771 -28.98 -20.83 3.78
C TYR A 771 -27.72 -21.07 4.59
N PHE A 772 -27.81 -20.95 5.92
CA PHE A 772 -26.77 -21.35 6.86
C PHE A 772 -27.17 -22.65 7.55
N VAL A 773 -26.29 -23.63 7.56
CA VAL A 773 -26.44 -24.90 8.23
C VAL A 773 -25.56 -24.90 9.47
N GLU A 774 -26.16 -24.77 10.64
CA GLU A 774 -25.51 -24.88 11.94
C GLU A 774 -25.50 -26.35 12.36
N ILE A 775 -24.35 -26.95 12.52
CA ILE A 775 -24.15 -28.36 12.86
C ILE A 775 -23.49 -28.42 14.23
N GLN A 776 -24.18 -28.93 15.21
CA GLN A 776 -23.65 -29.18 16.55
C GLN A 776 -23.22 -30.66 16.66
N LEU A 777 -21.96 -30.89 16.98
CA LEU A 777 -21.42 -32.24 17.21
C LEU A 777 -21.59 -32.63 18.69
N LYS A 778 -21.58 -33.92 18.96
CA LYS A 778 -21.70 -34.42 20.34
C LYS A 778 -20.52 -34.05 21.25
N SER A 779 -19.38 -33.75 20.70
CA SER A 779 -18.23 -33.13 21.38
C SER A 779 -18.51 -31.75 21.95
N GLY A 780 -19.61 -31.08 21.54
CA GLY A 780 -19.94 -29.69 21.85
C GLY A 780 -19.46 -28.69 20.83
N GLN A 781 -18.75 -29.14 19.80
CA GLN A 781 -18.28 -28.27 18.70
C GLN A 781 -19.47 -27.85 17.82
N ASN A 782 -19.50 -26.56 17.44
CA ASN A 782 -20.49 -26.04 16.50
C ASN A 782 -19.78 -25.64 15.19
N VAL A 783 -20.33 -26.12 14.06
CA VAL A 783 -19.84 -25.83 12.72
C VAL A 783 -20.93 -25.15 11.90
N ILE A 784 -20.63 -24.04 11.25
CA ILE A 784 -21.57 -23.35 10.36
C ILE A 784 -21.09 -23.52 8.93
N LYS A 785 -21.95 -24.00 8.05
CA LYS A 785 -21.69 -24.16 6.62
C LYS A 785 -22.71 -23.38 5.80
N LYS A 786 -22.25 -22.83 4.68
CA LYS A 786 -23.10 -22.15 3.70
C LYS A 786 -23.70 -23.18 2.74
N LEU A 787 -25.00 -23.14 2.54
CA LEU A 787 -25.75 -23.99 1.62
C LEU A 787 -26.48 -23.16 0.58
N ILE A 788 -26.35 -23.51 -0.68
CA ILE A 788 -27.05 -22.86 -1.79
C ILE A 788 -28.13 -23.79 -2.27
N LYS A 789 -29.38 -23.36 -2.22
CA LYS A 789 -30.56 -24.05 -2.81
C LYS A 789 -30.80 -23.48 -4.21
N LYS A 790 -30.88 -24.36 -5.23
CA LYS A 790 -31.25 -24.02 -6.61
C LYS A 790 -32.75 -24.05 -6.82
#